data_c591cdbc42d6c883a68da607e75af272
#
_entry.id   c591cdbc42d6c883a68da607e75af272
#
_cell.length_a   1.000
_cell.length_b   1.000
_cell.length_c   1.000
_cell.angle_alpha   90.00
_cell.angle_beta   90.00
_cell.angle_gamma   90.00
#
_symmetry.space_group_name_H-M   'P 1'
#
loop_
_entity.id
_entity.type
_entity.pdbx_description
1 polymer ?
#
loop_
_entity_poly.entity_id
_entity_poly.type
_entity_poly.pdbx_seq_one_letter_code
_entity_poly.pdbx_strand_id
1 'polypeptide(L)'
;MCRFRPLILAVGLVCLASSTPRAESPTNGGERFLLGESGTLRGWALTALNHDPSPAVTEPNSGSRNQTTARSFVQYVERDGSLNLEPWFKLHGEGVKTIVAAGKLNLQSPLRGWLLVKVSGTLQVTVDNQLALRRDVPIAHARGWQVVSLNLSKGEHSIELKCRFQHESPPLTARIVDESGRAPAGAEWWLPFRAAQTTSNEEPFEVAVELVSTAPAGLGLEISAPVGTNVTQAQAVTVSLKSADTGYSKTFNVGQWPSNTTPAAARFLNIGTIDELLQSLTGTDNSSSIAVDIGKYRVTRIVHLPKVALLAWKRSVQALTENPPLADDPLDVRRASLQSAQADLSTAVAETRSQPELARTAVRVTQLAEALSAHHLPWTEAGIHELAWRATADSSLQHFSLHVPATVNDGKPKPLVILLHGYNGTGKHALEAFLDVPTDATTAKVDGYVLAPAAHGNAFYRGPGERDVLEIMAWAMQALVVDRTRVTIAGASMGGTGTAEIAFHYPDHFAALSPLCGYQSYFVRRDTALQPLRQWERKLMHRFSPASSADAGRYLPMYLAHGLKDKPLENSKVLTTRYRQLGYSLTEDWPDLGHAVWKRTWAHAGLFSWLSQKQRVDDPSRVTLASTALRHAKSHWLSLTELDAQAEISQVDAEFKSNNELVVATKGVRGFAVGNTSRFDANQTLRVQIDGTTLAMPVHSQLLFHRGPSAWVQGQPARTELRKAVHVEGPWPELWNESLVFVYGSLNPATTGTNWNVAKAIAEPSGGVDYQYPVVSDREFNTWNHQDFVPVLIGTSSDNALLSKWAKRLPIEVDQNTVVLGGHRYSGDRVGAVFVYPNPDHPTTMVGVVTAPSAEGLWQATLLPMLLPDFAIFDARVAPAAGLPILGRAAKVLAAGYFNADWSLPARVNDPLDEN
;
A
#
# COMPACT_ATOMS: atom_id res chain seq x y z
N MET A 1 -23.96 16.91 1.76
CA MET A 1 -24.56 15.70 2.32
C MET A 1 -24.48 14.59 1.27
N CYS A 2 -23.30 14.03 1.05
CA CYS A 2 -23.11 12.87 0.18
C CYS A 2 -23.42 11.61 0.99
N ARG A 3 -24.38 10.82 0.51
CA ARG A 3 -24.63 9.49 1.05
C ARG A 3 -23.51 8.58 0.60
N PHE A 4 -22.50 8.37 1.45
CA PHE A 4 -21.58 7.26 1.30
C PHE A 4 -22.39 5.96 1.43
N ARG A 5 -22.38 5.14 0.38
CA ARG A 5 -22.67 3.71 0.54
C ARG A 5 -21.47 3.12 1.28
N PRO A 6 -21.67 2.39 2.38
CA PRO A 6 -20.55 1.72 3.03
C PRO A 6 -19.91 0.76 2.03
N LEU A 7 -18.61 0.96 1.79
CA LEU A 7 -17.77 -0.02 1.10
C LEU A 7 -17.72 -1.24 2.04
N ILE A 8 -18.32 -2.35 1.62
CA ILE A 8 -18.24 -3.61 2.34
C ILE A 8 -16.82 -4.13 2.18
N LEU A 9 -16.05 -4.11 3.25
CA LEU A 9 -14.74 -4.73 3.33
C LEU A 9 -14.95 -6.25 3.25
N ALA A 10 -14.71 -6.84 2.09
CA ALA A 10 -14.63 -8.29 1.98
C ALA A 10 -13.26 -8.74 2.50
N VAL A 11 -13.17 -9.05 3.77
CA VAL A 11 -12.00 -9.72 4.35
C VAL A 11 -12.05 -11.19 3.94
N GLY A 12 -11.07 -11.60 3.13
CA GLY A 12 -10.97 -12.98 2.65
C GLY A 12 -10.68 -13.96 3.78
N LEU A 13 -11.53 -14.97 3.89
CA LEU A 13 -11.40 -16.04 4.85
C LEU A 13 -10.60 -17.20 4.28
N VAL A 14 -9.53 -17.58 4.96
CA VAL A 14 -8.82 -18.84 4.76
C VAL A 14 -9.36 -19.85 5.76
N CYS A 15 -10.19 -20.77 5.32
CA CYS A 15 -10.44 -21.99 6.10
C CYS A 15 -9.21 -22.90 6.00
N LEU A 16 -8.33 -22.86 7.00
CA LEU A 16 -7.32 -23.88 7.21
C LEU A 16 -7.98 -25.16 7.74
N ALA A 17 -8.54 -25.97 6.85
CA ALA A 17 -8.66 -27.36 7.14
C ALA A 17 -7.25 -27.97 7.07
N SER A 18 -6.67 -28.29 8.20
CA SER A 18 -5.41 -29.04 8.31
C SER A 18 -5.65 -30.49 7.85
N SER A 19 -5.65 -30.72 6.55
CA SER A 19 -5.51 -32.04 5.97
C SER A 19 -4.24 -32.08 5.13
N THR A 20 -3.26 -32.84 5.61
CA THR A 20 -2.11 -33.23 4.81
C THR A 20 -2.58 -33.82 3.47
N PRO A 21 -2.21 -33.27 2.33
CA PRO A 21 -2.60 -33.86 1.06
C PRO A 21 -1.85 -35.16 0.87
N ARG A 22 -2.54 -36.29 1.00
CA ARG A 22 -2.08 -37.55 0.44
C ARG A 22 -2.27 -37.48 -1.07
N ALA A 23 -1.19 -37.61 -1.82
CA ALA A 23 -1.23 -37.67 -3.27
C ALA A 23 -1.88 -39.03 -3.69
N GLU A 24 -3.11 -38.96 -4.14
CA GLU A 24 -3.79 -40.09 -4.78
C GLU A 24 -3.76 -39.95 -6.30
N SER A 25 -3.79 -41.09 -7.01
CA SER A 25 -3.75 -41.12 -8.47
C SER A 25 -5.00 -40.47 -9.09
N PRO A 26 -4.88 -39.75 -10.21
CA PRO A 26 -6.01 -39.02 -10.82
C PRO A 26 -7.09 -40.01 -11.31
N THR A 27 -8.36 -39.70 -11.01
CA THR A 27 -9.51 -40.44 -11.54
C THR A 27 -9.84 -39.94 -12.94
N ASN A 28 -10.22 -40.87 -13.86
CA ASN A 28 -10.64 -40.53 -15.23
C ASN A 28 -11.96 -39.73 -15.24
N GLY A 29 -11.89 -38.43 -15.54
CA GLY A 29 -13.05 -37.54 -15.73
C GLY A 29 -12.64 -36.08 -15.51
N GLY A 30 -12.61 -35.27 -16.58
CA GLY A 30 -12.28 -33.84 -16.52
C GLY A 30 -13.39 -33.01 -15.86
N GLU A 31 -13.02 -31.86 -15.34
CA GLU A 31 -13.93 -30.90 -14.69
C GLU A 31 -14.03 -29.62 -15.51
N ARG A 32 -15.25 -29.06 -15.66
CA ARG A 32 -15.51 -27.87 -16.48
C ARG A 32 -16.10 -26.74 -15.64
N PHE A 33 -15.63 -25.52 -15.90
CA PHE A 33 -16.07 -24.28 -15.23
C PHE A 33 -16.39 -23.23 -16.26
N LEU A 34 -17.53 -22.54 -16.14
CA LEU A 34 -17.77 -21.30 -16.88
C LEU A 34 -16.85 -20.20 -16.32
N LEU A 35 -16.29 -19.35 -17.18
CA LEU A 35 -15.58 -18.18 -16.75
C LEU A 35 -16.56 -17.17 -16.15
N GLY A 36 -16.25 -16.65 -14.95
CA GLY A 36 -17.02 -15.57 -14.33
C GLY A 36 -16.79 -14.21 -14.99
N GLU A 37 -17.56 -13.20 -14.60
CA GLU A 37 -17.47 -11.83 -15.16
C GLU A 37 -16.05 -11.27 -15.19
N SER A 38 -15.22 -11.61 -14.21
CA SER A 38 -13.82 -11.21 -14.13
C SER A 38 -12.89 -11.99 -15.07
N GLY A 39 -13.36 -13.06 -15.71
CA GLY A 39 -12.54 -13.97 -16.52
C GLY A 39 -11.55 -14.83 -15.72
N THR A 40 -11.68 -14.91 -14.38
CA THR A 40 -10.74 -15.65 -13.51
C THR A 40 -10.79 -17.14 -13.77
N LEU A 41 -9.61 -17.78 -13.92
CA LEU A 41 -9.46 -19.21 -14.10
C LEU A 41 -9.48 -19.91 -12.73
N ARG A 42 -10.49 -20.74 -12.50
CA ARG A 42 -10.89 -21.28 -11.19
C ARG A 42 -10.05 -22.42 -10.64
N GLY A 43 -9.20 -23.03 -11.43
CA GLY A 43 -8.35 -24.11 -11.00
C GLY A 43 -7.28 -24.44 -12.04
N TRP A 44 -6.29 -25.21 -11.62
CA TRP A 44 -5.16 -25.57 -12.45
C TRP A 44 -4.76 -27.03 -12.23
N ALA A 45 -4.44 -27.73 -13.30
CA ALA A 45 -3.72 -28.98 -13.21
C ALA A 45 -2.23 -28.65 -12.99
N LEU A 46 -1.71 -28.92 -11.81
CA LEU A 46 -0.36 -28.56 -11.41
C LEU A 46 0.57 -29.77 -11.55
N THR A 47 1.73 -29.56 -12.17
CA THR A 47 2.81 -30.55 -12.26
C THR A 47 4.07 -29.93 -11.67
N ALA A 48 4.62 -30.57 -10.65
CA ALA A 48 5.86 -30.14 -10.05
C ALA A 48 7.04 -30.82 -10.72
N LEU A 49 8.03 -30.04 -11.12
CA LEU A 49 9.29 -30.55 -11.66
C LEU A 49 10.35 -30.46 -10.55
N ASN A 50 10.69 -31.60 -9.95
CA ASN A 50 11.82 -31.70 -9.03
C ASN A 50 13.12 -31.83 -9.85
N HIS A 51 14.08 -30.96 -9.52
CA HIS A 51 15.40 -30.75 -10.09
C HIS A 51 15.48 -30.13 -11.49
N ASP A 52 16.02 -28.91 -11.46
CA ASP A 52 16.79 -28.34 -12.56
C ASP A 52 18.22 -28.95 -12.46
N PRO A 53 18.73 -29.67 -13.45
CA PRO A 53 20.13 -30.03 -13.46
C PRO A 53 20.94 -28.73 -13.63
N SER A 54 21.58 -28.25 -12.55
CA SER A 54 22.73 -27.37 -12.69
C SER A 54 23.71 -28.05 -13.67
N PRO A 55 24.43 -27.30 -14.53
CA PRO A 55 25.40 -27.92 -15.43
C PRO A 55 26.38 -28.75 -14.62
N ALA A 56 26.32 -30.05 -14.79
CA ALA A 56 27.10 -31.02 -14.05
C ALA A 56 28.59 -30.80 -14.33
N VAL A 57 29.33 -30.58 -13.25
CA VAL A 57 30.75 -31.00 -13.24
C VAL A 57 30.72 -32.49 -13.40
N THR A 58 31.26 -32.98 -14.50
CA THR A 58 31.36 -34.40 -14.86
C THR A 58 32.24 -35.14 -13.88
N GLU A 59 31.68 -36.08 -13.11
CA GLU A 59 32.39 -37.26 -12.63
C GLU A 59 31.72 -38.52 -13.17
N PRO A 60 32.46 -39.48 -13.70
CA PRO A 60 31.90 -40.70 -14.26
C PRO A 60 31.75 -41.83 -13.22
N ASN A 61 30.66 -42.56 -13.33
CA ASN A 61 30.35 -43.85 -12.68
C ASN A 61 29.56 -43.84 -11.38
N SER A 62 28.25 -43.93 -11.56
CA SER A 62 27.45 -44.95 -10.86
C SER A 62 26.05 -44.99 -11.48
N GLY A 63 25.69 -46.12 -12.02
CA GLY A 63 24.36 -46.34 -12.58
C GLY A 63 23.29 -46.41 -11.51
N SER A 64 22.39 -45.47 -11.52
CA SER A 64 21.01 -45.61 -11.06
C SER A 64 20.14 -44.64 -11.84
N ARG A 65 19.24 -45.18 -12.65
CA ARG A 65 18.16 -44.42 -13.32
C ARG A 65 17.22 -43.89 -12.26
N ASN A 66 17.41 -42.66 -11.83
CA ASN A 66 16.38 -41.92 -11.11
C ASN A 66 15.33 -41.42 -12.13
N GLN A 67 14.26 -42.20 -12.26
CA GLN A 67 13.01 -41.73 -12.86
C GLN A 67 12.43 -40.69 -11.91
N THR A 68 12.53 -39.41 -12.27
CA THR A 68 11.80 -38.32 -11.65
C THR A 68 10.32 -38.48 -11.97
N THR A 69 9.56 -39.08 -11.07
CA THR A 69 8.08 -39.14 -11.19
C THR A 69 7.51 -37.74 -10.95
N ALA A 70 7.18 -37.07 -12.02
CA ALA A 70 6.37 -35.83 -11.95
C ALA A 70 5.01 -36.21 -11.34
N ARG A 71 4.64 -35.59 -10.23
CA ARG A 71 3.32 -35.77 -9.62
C ARG A 71 2.43 -34.63 -10.08
N SER A 72 1.31 -34.96 -10.72
CA SER A 72 0.29 -33.99 -11.13
C SER A 72 -0.90 -34.03 -10.16
N PHE A 73 -1.43 -32.90 -9.82
CA PHE A 73 -2.62 -32.74 -8.98
C PHE A 73 -3.44 -31.54 -9.45
N VAL A 74 -4.71 -31.45 -9.04
CA VAL A 74 -5.57 -30.29 -9.31
C VAL A 74 -5.65 -29.44 -8.05
N GLN A 75 -5.51 -28.13 -8.22
CA GLN A 75 -5.73 -27.17 -7.16
C GLN A 75 -6.65 -26.05 -7.65
N TYR A 76 -7.65 -25.73 -6.84
CA TYR A 76 -8.58 -24.62 -7.09
C TYR A 76 -8.00 -23.30 -6.57
N VAL A 77 -8.45 -22.21 -7.15
CA VAL A 77 -8.07 -20.88 -6.71
C VAL A 77 -8.91 -20.48 -5.50
N GLU A 78 -8.35 -19.61 -4.67
CA GLU A 78 -9.05 -19.00 -3.53
C GLU A 78 -10.10 -17.98 -4.02
N ARG A 79 -10.90 -17.45 -3.08
CA ARG A 79 -11.99 -16.51 -3.35
C ARG A 79 -11.54 -15.25 -4.11
N ASP A 80 -10.33 -14.74 -3.84
CA ASP A 80 -9.74 -13.61 -4.53
C ASP A 80 -9.25 -13.94 -5.96
N GLY A 81 -9.39 -15.18 -6.39
CA GLY A 81 -8.94 -15.69 -7.69
C GLY A 81 -7.45 -16.06 -7.70
N SER A 82 -6.78 -16.07 -6.56
CA SER A 82 -5.39 -16.48 -6.43
C SER A 82 -5.24 -17.97 -6.17
N LEU A 83 -4.20 -18.57 -6.74
CA LEU A 83 -3.78 -19.93 -6.46
C LEU A 83 -2.73 -19.91 -5.36
N ASN A 84 -3.09 -20.36 -4.16
CA ASN A 84 -2.17 -20.43 -3.03
C ASN A 84 -1.24 -21.65 -3.16
N LEU A 85 0.03 -21.40 -3.41
CA LEU A 85 1.06 -22.42 -3.56
C LEU A 85 1.86 -22.68 -2.27
N GLU A 86 1.63 -21.91 -1.20
CA GLU A 86 2.38 -22.00 0.05
C GLU A 86 2.33 -23.38 0.71
N PRO A 87 1.16 -24.06 0.83
CA PRO A 87 1.11 -25.40 1.42
C PRO A 87 1.99 -26.40 0.66
N TRP A 88 2.03 -26.25 -0.66
CA TRP A 88 2.83 -27.12 -1.51
C TRP A 88 4.35 -26.87 -1.34
N PHE A 89 4.76 -25.58 -1.17
CA PHE A 89 6.15 -25.22 -0.92
C PHE A 89 6.65 -25.74 0.43
N LYS A 90 5.83 -25.71 1.48
CA LYS A 90 6.16 -26.25 2.80
C LYS A 90 6.44 -27.77 2.79
N LEU A 91 5.77 -28.51 1.90
CA LEU A 91 5.94 -29.97 1.78
C LEU A 91 7.23 -30.40 1.08
N HIS A 92 7.84 -29.55 0.25
CA HIS A 92 8.95 -29.93 -0.65
C HIS A 92 10.31 -29.31 -0.27
N GLY A 93 10.43 -28.67 0.92
CA GLY A 93 11.70 -28.19 1.47
C GLY A 93 12.24 -26.92 0.79
N GLU A 94 13.45 -26.48 1.16
CA GLU A 94 14.11 -25.30 0.59
C GLU A 94 14.70 -25.57 -0.81
N GLY A 95 14.72 -24.56 -1.69
CA GLY A 95 15.34 -24.61 -3.02
C GLY A 95 14.49 -24.01 -4.13
N VAL A 96 15.08 -23.89 -5.32
CA VAL A 96 14.38 -23.41 -6.52
C VAL A 96 13.35 -24.44 -6.97
N LYS A 97 12.12 -24.02 -7.20
CA LYS A 97 11.00 -24.87 -7.60
C LYS A 97 10.37 -24.41 -8.89
N THR A 98 10.09 -25.36 -9.76
CA THR A 98 9.38 -25.11 -11.01
C THR A 98 8.01 -25.77 -10.97
N ILE A 99 6.97 -25.02 -11.27
CA ILE A 99 5.59 -25.47 -11.40
C ILE A 99 5.11 -25.24 -12.82
N VAL A 100 4.43 -26.21 -13.36
CA VAL A 100 3.66 -26.09 -14.59
C VAL A 100 2.19 -26.14 -14.21
N ALA A 101 1.45 -25.05 -14.48
CA ALA A 101 0.01 -24.96 -14.29
C ALA A 101 -0.66 -25.00 -15.66
N ALA A 102 -1.55 -25.98 -15.91
CA ALA A 102 -2.16 -26.20 -17.22
C ALA A 102 -3.68 -26.35 -17.12
N GLY A 103 -4.35 -25.96 -18.20
CA GLY A 103 -5.78 -26.16 -18.40
C GLY A 103 -6.17 -25.94 -19.85
N LYS A 104 -7.44 -26.14 -20.17
CA LYS A 104 -7.97 -25.94 -21.50
C LYS A 104 -9.13 -24.95 -21.50
N LEU A 105 -9.11 -24.06 -22.49
CA LEU A 105 -10.16 -23.08 -22.73
C LEU A 105 -11.05 -23.57 -23.88
N ASN A 106 -12.35 -23.70 -23.67
CA ASN A 106 -13.31 -24.02 -24.70
C ASN A 106 -14.16 -22.77 -25.03
N LEU A 107 -14.09 -22.31 -26.28
CA LEU A 107 -14.73 -21.10 -26.76
C LEU A 107 -15.94 -21.42 -27.63
N GLN A 108 -17.08 -20.80 -27.32
CA GLN A 108 -18.31 -20.90 -28.14
C GLN A 108 -18.29 -19.98 -29.37
N SER A 109 -17.45 -18.95 -29.35
CA SER A 109 -17.19 -17.98 -30.43
C SER A 109 -15.69 -17.63 -30.48
N PRO A 110 -15.16 -17.10 -31.59
CA PRO A 110 -13.78 -16.62 -31.64
C PRO A 110 -13.52 -15.56 -30.57
N LEU A 111 -12.33 -15.58 -29.96
CA LEU A 111 -11.89 -14.65 -28.93
C LEU A 111 -10.76 -13.76 -29.47
N ARG A 112 -10.97 -12.44 -29.43
CA ARG A 112 -9.91 -11.44 -29.41
C ARG A 112 -9.86 -10.83 -28.02
N GLY A 113 -8.69 -10.83 -27.39
CA GLY A 113 -8.58 -10.39 -26.00
C GLY A 113 -7.24 -10.74 -25.39
N TRP A 114 -7.23 -10.96 -24.09
CA TRP A 114 -5.98 -11.15 -23.36
C TRP A 114 -6.08 -12.27 -22.31
N LEU A 115 -4.96 -12.99 -22.14
CA LEU A 115 -4.66 -13.71 -20.90
C LEU A 115 -3.81 -12.80 -20.01
N LEU A 116 -4.33 -12.48 -18.86
CA LEU A 116 -3.69 -11.67 -17.83
C LEU A 116 -3.13 -12.60 -16.76
N VAL A 117 -1.82 -12.52 -16.48
CA VAL A 117 -1.16 -13.37 -15.47
C VAL A 117 -0.42 -12.48 -14.47
N LYS A 118 -0.71 -12.67 -13.19
CA LYS A 118 -0.01 -12.02 -12.07
C LYS A 118 0.71 -13.10 -11.27
N VAL A 119 2.03 -13.12 -11.32
CA VAL A 119 2.86 -14.11 -10.64
C VAL A 119 4.27 -13.56 -10.41
N SER A 120 4.88 -13.87 -9.26
CA SER A 120 6.32 -13.63 -9.06
C SER A 120 7.17 -14.76 -9.66
N GLY A 121 8.50 -14.66 -9.54
CA GLY A 121 9.41 -15.61 -10.16
C GLY A 121 9.55 -15.41 -11.68
N THR A 122 9.99 -16.41 -12.40
CA THR A 122 9.99 -16.41 -13.87
C THR A 122 8.65 -16.88 -14.40
N LEU A 123 8.29 -16.51 -15.62
CA LEU A 123 7.05 -16.94 -16.27
C LEU A 123 7.28 -17.28 -17.73
N GLN A 124 6.80 -18.44 -18.14
CA GLN A 124 6.61 -18.82 -19.52
C GLN A 124 5.15 -19.17 -19.75
N VAL A 125 4.53 -18.59 -20.75
CA VAL A 125 3.16 -18.88 -21.17
C VAL A 125 3.17 -19.55 -22.52
N THR A 126 2.49 -20.68 -22.63
CA THR A 126 2.30 -21.43 -23.87
C THR A 126 0.80 -21.52 -24.14
N VAL A 127 0.39 -21.19 -25.36
CA VAL A 127 -1.00 -21.33 -25.85
C VAL A 127 -0.95 -22.22 -27.08
N ASP A 128 -1.73 -23.30 -27.09
CA ASP A 128 -1.74 -24.30 -28.16
C ASP A 128 -0.35 -24.81 -28.53
N ASN A 129 0.47 -25.09 -27.52
CA ASN A 129 1.87 -25.51 -27.64
C ASN A 129 2.80 -24.48 -28.30
N GLN A 130 2.35 -23.24 -28.53
CA GLN A 130 3.19 -22.15 -29.02
C GLN A 130 3.58 -21.21 -27.88
N LEU A 131 4.87 -20.86 -27.82
CA LEU A 131 5.36 -19.89 -26.82
C LEU A 131 4.76 -18.52 -27.10
N ALA A 132 3.91 -18.04 -26.19
CA ALA A 132 3.23 -16.75 -26.28
C ALA A 132 3.90 -15.66 -25.44
N LEU A 133 4.52 -16.03 -24.31
CA LEU A 133 5.27 -15.09 -23.45
C LEU A 133 6.41 -15.80 -22.76
N ARG A 134 7.57 -15.15 -22.67
CA ARG A 134 8.70 -15.60 -21.85
C ARG A 134 9.28 -14.45 -21.05
N ARG A 135 9.35 -14.63 -19.74
CA ARG A 135 9.98 -13.72 -18.79
C ARG A 135 10.97 -14.49 -17.94
N ASP A 136 12.23 -14.42 -18.29
CA ASP A 136 13.32 -15.14 -17.60
C ASP A 136 13.80 -14.42 -16.34
N VAL A 137 13.43 -13.13 -16.18
CA VAL A 137 13.79 -12.34 -15.02
C VAL A 137 12.77 -12.58 -13.90
N PRO A 138 13.19 -13.11 -12.73
CA PRO A 138 12.29 -13.31 -11.61
C PRO A 138 11.85 -11.97 -11.01
N ILE A 139 10.57 -11.86 -10.68
CA ILE A 139 10.02 -10.73 -9.95
C ILE A 139 9.86 -11.15 -8.49
N ALA A 140 10.37 -10.35 -7.54
CA ALA A 140 10.26 -10.66 -6.12
C ALA A 140 8.82 -10.49 -5.60
N HIS A 141 8.09 -9.47 -6.12
CA HIS A 141 6.70 -9.21 -5.76
C HIS A 141 5.90 -8.98 -7.04
N ALA A 142 4.83 -9.76 -7.23
CA ALA A 142 3.98 -9.64 -8.41
C ALA A 142 3.17 -8.33 -8.36
N ARG A 143 3.72 -7.28 -8.98
CA ARG A 143 2.96 -6.07 -9.30
C ARG A 143 2.62 -6.09 -10.78
N GLY A 144 1.39 -5.66 -11.09
CA GLY A 144 0.90 -5.58 -12.44
C GLY A 144 0.65 -6.94 -13.12
N TRP A 145 0.02 -6.86 -14.25
CA TRP A 145 -0.39 -8.00 -15.05
C TRP A 145 0.56 -8.22 -16.22
N GLN A 146 1.05 -9.44 -16.38
CA GLN A 146 1.66 -9.88 -17.63
C GLN A 146 0.54 -10.16 -18.62
N VAL A 147 0.59 -9.54 -19.78
CA VAL A 147 -0.46 -9.57 -20.77
C VAL A 147 -0.04 -10.37 -21.98
N VAL A 148 -0.80 -11.41 -22.31
CA VAL A 148 -0.64 -12.21 -23.53
C VAL A 148 -1.83 -11.95 -24.43
N SER A 149 -1.59 -11.41 -25.62
CA SER A 149 -2.66 -11.20 -26.63
C SER A 149 -3.17 -12.55 -27.13
N LEU A 150 -4.47 -12.73 -27.11
CA LEU A 150 -5.16 -13.92 -27.58
C LEU A 150 -5.98 -13.58 -28.85
N ASN A 151 -5.75 -14.37 -29.89
CA ASN A 151 -6.58 -14.39 -31.10
C ASN A 151 -6.90 -15.84 -31.39
N LEU A 152 -7.98 -16.34 -30.76
CA LEU A 152 -8.32 -17.76 -30.74
C LEU A 152 -9.61 -18.00 -31.56
N SER A 153 -9.64 -19.10 -32.28
CA SER A 153 -10.83 -19.56 -32.99
C SER A 153 -11.89 -20.10 -32.02
N LYS A 154 -13.10 -20.37 -32.48
CA LYS A 154 -14.04 -21.21 -31.74
C LYS A 154 -13.45 -22.60 -31.55
N GLY A 155 -13.58 -23.19 -30.36
CA GLY A 155 -13.13 -24.53 -30.03
C GLY A 155 -12.27 -24.62 -28.79
N GLU A 156 -11.55 -25.70 -28.66
CA GLU A 156 -10.69 -26.00 -27.52
C GLU A 156 -9.26 -25.50 -27.74
N HIS A 157 -8.69 -24.80 -26.74
CA HIS A 157 -7.35 -24.26 -26.72
C HIS A 157 -6.62 -24.66 -25.43
N SER A 158 -5.36 -25.06 -25.51
CA SER A 158 -4.54 -25.37 -24.34
C SER A 158 -3.78 -24.15 -23.85
N ILE A 159 -3.77 -23.96 -22.53
CA ILE A 159 -3.01 -22.90 -21.89
C ILE A 159 -2.12 -23.51 -20.80
N GLU A 160 -0.83 -23.20 -20.85
CA GLU A 160 0.16 -23.68 -19.89
C GLU A 160 0.99 -22.50 -19.38
N LEU A 161 1.15 -22.41 -18.04
CA LEU A 161 2.01 -21.47 -17.34
C LEU A 161 3.13 -22.23 -16.65
N LYS A 162 4.38 -21.96 -17.05
CA LYS A 162 5.56 -22.51 -16.37
C LYS A 162 6.20 -21.43 -15.54
N CYS A 163 6.19 -21.60 -14.20
CA CYS A 163 6.70 -20.65 -13.23
C CYS A 163 7.86 -21.23 -12.44
N ARG A 164 8.93 -20.45 -12.23
CA ARG A 164 10.08 -20.84 -11.40
C ARG A 164 10.27 -19.82 -10.29
N PHE A 165 10.29 -20.30 -9.03
CA PHE A 165 10.38 -19.49 -7.81
C PHE A 165 11.70 -19.75 -7.08
N GLN A 166 12.25 -18.71 -6.42
CA GLN A 166 13.52 -18.83 -5.69
C GLN A 166 13.37 -18.93 -4.17
N HIS A 167 12.49 -18.19 -3.54
CA HIS A 167 12.45 -18.09 -2.06
C HIS A 167 11.06 -18.07 -1.42
N GLU A 168 10.04 -17.58 -2.09
CA GLU A 168 8.68 -17.49 -1.56
C GLU A 168 7.67 -17.87 -2.63
N SER A 169 6.51 -18.38 -2.20
CA SER A 169 5.42 -18.72 -3.11
C SER A 169 4.35 -17.63 -3.06
N PRO A 170 4.42 -16.63 -3.94
CA PRO A 170 3.33 -15.70 -4.07
C PRO A 170 2.16 -16.36 -4.77
N PRO A 171 0.95 -15.84 -4.57
CA PRO A 171 -0.21 -16.32 -5.29
C PRO A 171 -0.04 -16.15 -6.80
N LEU A 172 -0.45 -17.16 -7.55
CA LEU A 172 -0.62 -17.09 -9.00
C LEU A 172 -2.06 -16.69 -9.30
N THR A 173 -2.26 -15.61 -10.03
CA THR A 173 -3.59 -15.23 -10.52
C THR A 173 -3.58 -15.19 -12.04
N ALA A 174 -4.62 -15.74 -12.69
CA ALA A 174 -4.77 -15.66 -14.13
C ALA A 174 -6.24 -15.41 -14.53
N ARG A 175 -6.43 -14.57 -15.54
CA ARG A 175 -7.75 -14.19 -16.07
C ARG A 175 -7.71 -14.18 -17.58
N ILE A 176 -8.82 -14.56 -18.23
CA ILE A 176 -9.03 -14.41 -19.67
C ILE A 176 -10.14 -13.41 -19.88
N VAL A 177 -9.84 -12.35 -20.63
CA VAL A 177 -10.81 -11.29 -20.95
C VAL A 177 -10.80 -10.97 -22.44
N ASP A 178 -11.92 -10.51 -22.95
CA ASP A 178 -12.07 -10.00 -24.32
C ASP A 178 -11.53 -8.55 -24.44
N GLU A 179 -11.59 -7.96 -25.62
CA GLU A 179 -11.14 -6.58 -25.86
C GLU A 179 -11.88 -5.54 -25.01
N SER A 180 -13.07 -5.83 -24.52
CA SER A 180 -13.83 -4.97 -23.60
C SER A 180 -13.39 -5.14 -22.14
N GLY A 181 -12.46 -6.06 -21.82
CA GLY A 181 -12.00 -6.37 -20.49
C GLY A 181 -12.94 -7.29 -19.70
N ARG A 182 -13.91 -7.93 -20.33
CA ARG A 182 -14.87 -8.85 -19.72
C ARG A 182 -14.53 -10.30 -20.07
N ALA A 183 -15.04 -11.23 -19.27
CA ALA A 183 -14.94 -12.65 -19.62
C ALA A 183 -15.62 -12.94 -20.99
N PRO A 184 -15.01 -13.75 -21.85
CA PRO A 184 -15.66 -14.16 -23.11
C PRO A 184 -16.97 -14.90 -22.83
N ALA A 185 -18.04 -14.49 -23.48
CA ALA A 185 -19.38 -15.07 -23.25
C ALA A 185 -19.39 -16.57 -23.56
N GLY A 186 -19.87 -17.39 -22.61
CA GLY A 186 -19.98 -18.83 -22.77
C GLY A 186 -18.63 -19.58 -22.83
N ALA A 187 -17.52 -18.94 -22.47
CA ALA A 187 -16.23 -19.61 -22.40
C ALA A 187 -16.16 -20.54 -21.18
N GLU A 188 -15.66 -21.75 -21.40
CA GLU A 188 -15.49 -22.76 -20.35
C GLU A 188 -14.00 -23.01 -20.11
N TRP A 189 -13.61 -23.13 -18.85
CA TRP A 189 -12.29 -23.59 -18.43
C TRP A 189 -12.37 -25.06 -18.03
N TRP A 190 -11.52 -25.89 -18.58
CA TRP A 190 -11.54 -27.33 -18.37
C TRP A 190 -10.22 -27.83 -17.82
N LEU A 191 -10.30 -28.67 -16.76
CA LEU A 191 -9.19 -29.36 -16.15
C LEU A 191 -9.22 -30.84 -16.57
N PRO A 192 -8.07 -31.41 -16.98
CA PRO A 192 -8.02 -32.79 -17.49
C PRO A 192 -8.24 -33.85 -16.42
N PHE A 193 -8.17 -33.48 -15.14
CA PHE A 193 -8.36 -34.37 -14.00
C PHE A 193 -9.37 -33.75 -13.03
N ARG A 194 -10.03 -34.58 -12.23
CA ARG A 194 -10.68 -34.12 -11.00
C ARG A 194 -9.68 -34.15 -9.86
N ALA A 195 -9.80 -33.21 -8.90
CA ALA A 195 -9.17 -33.37 -7.60
C ALA A 195 -9.65 -34.69 -6.99
N ALA A 196 -8.76 -35.48 -6.40
CA ALA A 196 -9.18 -36.64 -5.63
C ALA A 196 -10.18 -36.14 -4.58
N GLN A 197 -11.40 -36.68 -4.60
CA GLN A 197 -12.46 -36.28 -3.68
C GLN A 197 -11.94 -36.52 -2.26
N THR A 198 -11.64 -35.46 -1.52
CA THR A 198 -11.82 -35.49 -0.08
C THR A 198 -13.31 -35.72 0.15
N THR A 199 -13.65 -36.72 0.92
CA THR A 199 -15.02 -37.15 1.23
C THR A 199 -15.80 -36.09 2.04
N SER A 200 -15.92 -34.89 1.54
CA SER A 200 -16.84 -33.86 1.99
C SER A 200 -17.59 -33.35 0.77
N ASN A 201 -18.90 -33.46 0.79
CA ASN A 201 -19.84 -33.01 -0.22
C ASN A 201 -19.32 -31.72 -0.87
N GLU A 202 -19.15 -31.73 -2.21
CA GLU A 202 -18.84 -30.54 -3.00
C GLU A 202 -19.88 -29.47 -2.62
N GLU A 203 -19.44 -28.44 -1.94
CA GLU A 203 -20.29 -27.31 -1.60
C GLU A 203 -20.45 -26.45 -2.88
N PRO A 204 -21.63 -26.43 -3.48
CA PRO A 204 -21.84 -25.79 -4.78
C PRO A 204 -21.83 -24.26 -4.71
N PHE A 205 -21.74 -23.69 -3.51
CA PHE A 205 -21.65 -22.25 -3.25
C PHE A 205 -21.00 -22.00 -1.90
N GLU A 206 -20.35 -20.85 -1.78
CA GLU A 206 -19.73 -20.39 -0.54
C GLU A 206 -20.72 -19.55 0.27
N VAL A 207 -20.69 -19.72 1.57
CA VAL A 207 -21.50 -18.95 2.52
C VAL A 207 -20.56 -18.33 3.54
N ALA A 208 -20.50 -16.99 3.56
CA ALA A 208 -19.85 -16.22 4.61
C ALA A 208 -20.89 -15.63 5.56
N VAL A 209 -20.56 -15.57 6.84
CA VAL A 209 -21.45 -15.05 7.87
C VAL A 209 -20.84 -13.75 8.40
N GLU A 210 -21.60 -12.68 8.47
CA GLU A 210 -21.14 -11.37 8.95
C GLU A 210 -22.11 -10.76 9.98
N LEU A 211 -21.55 -10.02 10.94
CA LEU A 211 -22.34 -9.15 11.81
C LEU A 211 -22.59 -7.80 11.10
N VAL A 212 -23.84 -7.40 10.97
CA VAL A 212 -24.28 -6.19 10.27
C VAL A 212 -24.39 -5.01 11.21
N SER A 213 -23.69 -3.93 10.89
CA SER A 213 -23.68 -2.69 11.70
C SER A 213 -24.76 -1.67 11.32
N THR A 214 -25.46 -1.85 10.20
CA THR A 214 -26.59 -0.97 9.83
C THR A 214 -27.83 -1.29 10.64
N ALA A 215 -28.59 -0.27 11.04
CA ALA A 215 -29.80 -0.47 11.82
C ALA A 215 -30.94 -1.09 10.97
N PRO A 216 -31.64 -2.13 11.48
CA PRO A 216 -31.37 -2.83 12.73
C PRO A 216 -30.12 -3.73 12.63
N ALA A 217 -29.27 -3.68 13.68
CA ALA A 217 -28.10 -4.56 13.78
C ALA A 217 -28.54 -6.03 13.70
N GLY A 218 -27.85 -6.83 12.92
CA GLY A 218 -28.29 -8.20 12.65
C GLY A 218 -27.14 -9.12 12.22
N LEU A 219 -27.54 -10.32 11.84
CA LEU A 219 -26.68 -11.32 11.22
C LEU A 219 -26.96 -11.34 9.73
N GLY A 220 -25.93 -11.13 8.93
CA GLY A 220 -25.97 -11.19 7.49
C GLY A 220 -25.28 -12.42 6.92
N LEU A 221 -25.73 -12.87 5.77
CA LEU A 221 -25.08 -13.90 4.99
C LEU A 221 -24.69 -13.32 3.63
N GLU A 222 -23.43 -13.46 3.30
CA GLU A 222 -22.97 -13.31 1.93
C GLU A 222 -22.92 -14.69 1.28
N ILE A 223 -23.71 -14.89 0.22
CA ILE A 223 -23.76 -16.13 -0.55
C ILE A 223 -23.12 -15.85 -1.90
N SER A 224 -22.03 -16.54 -2.21
CA SER A 224 -21.38 -16.52 -3.52
C SER A 224 -21.38 -17.91 -4.14
N ALA A 225 -21.92 -18.03 -5.34
CA ALA A 225 -21.80 -19.26 -6.10
C ALA A 225 -20.44 -19.32 -6.79
N PRO A 226 -19.66 -20.41 -6.67
CA PRO A 226 -18.55 -20.67 -7.55
C PRO A 226 -19.07 -20.68 -8.99
N VAL A 227 -18.31 -20.08 -9.88
CA VAL A 227 -18.65 -20.11 -11.31
C VAL A 227 -18.59 -21.56 -11.78
N GLY A 228 -19.71 -22.07 -12.30
CA GLY A 228 -19.82 -23.48 -12.71
C GLY A 228 -21.03 -24.22 -12.13
N THR A 229 -21.71 -23.68 -11.15
CA THR A 229 -23.02 -24.20 -10.75
C THR A 229 -24.01 -23.91 -11.87
N ASN A 230 -24.30 -24.92 -12.68
CA ASN A 230 -25.38 -24.86 -13.70
C ASN A 230 -26.74 -24.75 -13.03
N VAL A 231 -27.07 -23.58 -12.50
CA VAL A 231 -28.43 -23.25 -12.09
C VAL A 231 -29.18 -22.76 -13.35
N THR A 232 -29.72 -23.69 -14.14
CA THR A 232 -30.40 -23.41 -15.41
C THR A 232 -31.77 -22.74 -15.24
N GLN A 233 -32.28 -22.68 -14.02
CA GLN A 233 -33.55 -22.03 -13.67
C GLN A 233 -33.42 -21.31 -12.33
N ALA A 234 -34.20 -20.23 -12.14
CA ALA A 234 -34.30 -19.56 -10.86
C ALA A 234 -34.66 -20.54 -9.73
N GLN A 235 -33.87 -20.60 -8.69
CA GLN A 235 -34.03 -21.51 -7.55
C GLN A 235 -34.38 -20.72 -6.27
N ALA A 236 -35.33 -21.25 -5.50
CA ALA A 236 -35.63 -20.69 -4.19
C ALA A 236 -34.44 -20.82 -3.25
N VAL A 237 -34.11 -19.73 -2.54
CA VAL A 237 -33.07 -19.71 -1.52
C VAL A 237 -33.73 -19.70 -0.15
N THR A 238 -33.44 -20.71 0.65
CA THR A 238 -33.85 -20.76 2.04
C THR A 238 -32.63 -20.85 2.96
N VAL A 239 -32.68 -20.14 4.07
CA VAL A 239 -31.65 -20.14 5.09
C VAL A 239 -32.25 -20.68 6.38
N SER A 240 -31.65 -21.72 6.93
CA SER A 240 -32.06 -22.31 8.20
C SER A 240 -30.98 -22.08 9.26
N LEU A 241 -31.32 -21.38 10.33
CA LEU A 241 -30.49 -21.22 11.53
C LEU A 241 -30.93 -22.22 12.59
N LYS A 242 -30.01 -23.05 13.06
CA LYS A 242 -30.25 -24.01 14.14
C LYS A 242 -29.23 -23.83 15.26
N SER A 243 -29.69 -23.75 16.50
CA SER A 243 -28.81 -23.81 17.66
C SER A 243 -28.70 -25.26 18.14
N ALA A 244 -27.48 -25.72 18.42
CA ALA A 244 -27.22 -27.06 18.90
C ALA A 244 -27.77 -27.26 20.31
N ASP A 245 -27.79 -26.20 21.16
CA ASP A 245 -28.09 -26.31 22.59
C ASP A 245 -29.56 -26.10 22.95
N THR A 246 -30.27 -25.26 22.21
CA THR A 246 -31.61 -24.83 22.60
C THR A 246 -32.70 -25.48 21.76
N GLY A 247 -32.34 -26.26 20.74
CA GLY A 247 -33.30 -26.81 19.80
C GLY A 247 -33.98 -25.74 18.91
N TYR A 248 -33.52 -24.49 19.00
CA TYR A 248 -34.03 -23.40 18.17
C TYR A 248 -33.75 -23.69 16.68
N SER A 249 -34.79 -23.55 15.87
CA SER A 249 -34.67 -23.66 14.42
C SER A 249 -35.59 -22.65 13.77
N LYS A 250 -35.04 -21.79 12.93
CA LYS A 250 -35.80 -20.80 12.14
C LYS A 250 -35.35 -20.89 10.70
N THR A 251 -36.32 -20.95 9.79
CA THR A 251 -36.07 -20.95 8.34
C THR A 251 -36.59 -19.66 7.73
N PHE A 252 -35.75 -19.03 6.93
CA PHE A 252 -36.04 -17.78 6.21
C PHE A 252 -36.11 -18.06 4.73
N ASN A 253 -37.16 -17.60 4.05
CA ASN A 253 -37.22 -17.58 2.61
C ASN A 253 -36.65 -16.24 2.13
N VAL A 254 -35.45 -16.26 1.54
CA VAL A 254 -34.71 -15.05 1.20
C VAL A 254 -34.81 -14.68 -0.29
N GLY A 255 -35.67 -15.36 -1.04
CA GLY A 255 -35.97 -15.06 -2.44
C GLY A 255 -35.51 -16.12 -3.42
N GLN A 256 -35.27 -15.75 -4.66
CA GLN A 256 -34.82 -16.66 -5.73
C GLN A 256 -33.39 -16.34 -6.15
N TRP A 257 -32.60 -17.38 -6.36
CA TRP A 257 -31.31 -17.28 -7.03
C TRP A 257 -31.55 -17.10 -8.53
N PRO A 258 -30.94 -16.06 -9.17
CA PRO A 258 -31.21 -15.79 -10.57
C PRO A 258 -30.76 -16.92 -11.49
N SER A 259 -31.49 -17.12 -12.58
CA SER A 259 -31.09 -18.01 -13.65
C SER A 259 -30.17 -17.31 -14.66
N ASN A 260 -29.14 -18.02 -15.07
CA ASN A 260 -28.43 -17.99 -16.36
C ASN A 260 -27.86 -16.73 -17.00
N THR A 261 -27.78 -15.56 -16.42
CA THR A 261 -27.25 -14.42 -17.21
C THR A 261 -26.17 -13.60 -16.57
N THR A 262 -25.84 -13.83 -15.32
CA THR A 262 -24.70 -13.16 -14.64
C THR A 262 -24.12 -14.06 -13.59
N PRO A 263 -22.77 -14.21 -13.49
CA PRO A 263 -22.17 -14.77 -12.30
C PRO A 263 -22.68 -13.96 -11.12
N ALA A 264 -23.30 -14.63 -10.18
CA ALA A 264 -24.00 -13.97 -9.11
C ALA A 264 -23.04 -13.09 -8.34
N ALA A 265 -23.25 -11.79 -8.42
CA ALA A 265 -22.73 -10.88 -7.43
C ALA A 265 -23.11 -11.45 -6.05
N ALA A 266 -22.14 -11.49 -5.11
CA ALA A 266 -22.39 -11.96 -3.77
C ALA A 266 -23.66 -11.29 -3.23
N ARG A 267 -24.63 -12.08 -2.82
CA ARG A 267 -25.88 -11.56 -2.28
C ARG A 267 -25.75 -11.47 -0.77
N PHE A 268 -25.90 -10.27 -0.26
CA PHE A 268 -25.97 -10.03 1.15
C PHE A 268 -27.44 -10.17 1.61
N LEU A 269 -27.68 -11.07 2.57
CA LEU A 269 -29.01 -11.36 3.12
C LEU A 269 -28.98 -11.13 4.63
N ASN A 270 -29.82 -10.22 5.13
CA ASN A 270 -30.01 -10.08 6.57
C ASN A 270 -30.97 -11.18 7.05
N ILE A 271 -30.47 -12.07 7.94
CA ILE A 271 -31.23 -13.24 8.42
C ILE A 271 -31.84 -13.09 9.81
N GLY A 272 -31.68 -11.93 10.42
CA GLY A 272 -32.34 -11.63 11.68
C GLY A 272 -31.70 -10.49 12.45
N THR A 273 -32.46 -9.83 13.28
CA THR A 273 -31.94 -8.81 14.18
C THR A 273 -31.18 -9.47 15.37
N ILE A 274 -30.24 -8.73 15.94
CA ILE A 274 -29.48 -9.20 17.13
C ILE A 274 -30.42 -9.53 18.29
N ASP A 275 -31.52 -8.78 18.44
CA ASP A 275 -32.50 -9.04 19.50
C ASP A 275 -33.23 -10.38 19.29
N GLU A 276 -33.62 -10.72 18.07
CA GLU A 276 -34.18 -12.03 17.75
C GLU A 276 -33.19 -13.17 18.03
N LEU A 277 -31.91 -12.97 17.66
CA LEU A 277 -30.85 -13.94 17.91
C LEU A 277 -30.56 -14.10 19.39
N LEU A 278 -30.50 -13.01 20.17
CA LEU A 278 -30.31 -13.07 21.63
C LEU A 278 -31.46 -13.78 22.37
N GLN A 279 -32.71 -13.63 21.89
CA GLN A 279 -33.87 -14.38 22.45
C GLN A 279 -33.78 -15.87 22.13
N SER A 280 -33.15 -16.23 21.01
CA SER A 280 -33.13 -17.58 20.48
C SER A 280 -31.93 -18.42 20.92
N LEU A 281 -30.80 -17.76 21.26
CA LEU A 281 -29.51 -18.37 21.60
C LEU A 281 -29.25 -18.24 23.10
N THR A 282 -29.99 -18.99 23.91
CA THR A 282 -29.92 -18.91 25.39
C THR A 282 -29.05 -19.98 26.04
N GLY A 283 -28.45 -20.88 25.29
CA GLY A 283 -27.63 -22.00 25.78
C GLY A 283 -26.21 -21.61 26.23
N THR A 284 -25.53 -22.54 26.89
CA THR A 284 -24.15 -22.37 27.39
C THR A 284 -23.08 -22.73 26.38
N ASP A 285 -23.39 -23.53 25.38
CA ASP A 285 -22.47 -23.95 24.31
C ASP A 285 -22.89 -23.29 23.00
N ASN A 286 -22.25 -22.23 22.65
CA ASN A 286 -22.65 -21.20 21.70
C ASN A 286 -22.41 -21.58 20.21
N SER A 287 -22.52 -22.86 19.87
CA SER A 287 -22.42 -23.28 18.46
C SER A 287 -23.79 -23.26 17.78
N SER A 288 -23.85 -22.62 16.64
CA SER A 288 -25.05 -22.62 15.80
C SER A 288 -24.66 -23.09 14.39
N SER A 289 -25.56 -23.80 13.74
CA SER A 289 -25.40 -24.18 12.35
C SER A 289 -26.29 -23.33 11.46
N ILE A 290 -25.70 -22.77 10.40
CA ILE A 290 -26.44 -22.08 9.32
C ILE A 290 -26.43 -22.98 8.12
N ALA A 291 -27.59 -23.41 7.67
CA ALA A 291 -27.76 -24.16 6.44
C ALA A 291 -28.41 -23.27 5.38
N VAL A 292 -27.81 -23.19 4.22
CA VAL A 292 -28.33 -22.48 3.04
C VAL A 292 -28.72 -23.52 2.01
N ASP A 293 -29.99 -23.52 1.60
CA ASP A 293 -30.53 -24.38 0.56
C ASP A 293 -30.81 -23.55 -0.70
N ILE A 294 -30.25 -23.96 -1.82
CA ILE A 294 -30.54 -23.39 -3.15
C ILE A 294 -30.92 -24.55 -4.08
N GLY A 295 -32.19 -24.72 -4.34
CA GLY A 295 -32.72 -25.86 -5.09
C GLY A 295 -32.36 -27.20 -4.43
N LYS A 296 -31.60 -28.06 -5.12
CA LYS A 296 -31.13 -29.35 -4.60
C LYS A 296 -29.87 -29.28 -3.75
N TYR A 297 -29.25 -28.12 -3.68
CA TYR A 297 -27.94 -27.95 -3.02
C TYR A 297 -28.14 -27.42 -1.61
N ARG A 298 -27.37 -27.94 -0.68
CA ARG A 298 -27.32 -27.50 0.72
C ARG A 298 -25.88 -27.28 1.16
N VAL A 299 -25.61 -26.11 1.71
CA VAL A 299 -24.35 -25.80 2.39
C VAL A 299 -24.63 -25.52 3.86
N THR A 300 -23.91 -26.17 4.74
CA THR A 300 -24.03 -25.95 6.17
C THR A 300 -22.74 -25.38 6.73
N ARG A 301 -22.84 -24.28 7.47
CA ARG A 301 -21.73 -23.67 8.23
C ARG A 301 -22.01 -23.78 9.72
N ILE A 302 -20.98 -24.18 10.46
CA ILE A 302 -21.00 -24.08 11.92
C ILE A 302 -20.43 -22.69 12.24
N VAL A 303 -21.15 -21.90 13.01
CA VAL A 303 -20.72 -20.58 13.47
C VAL A 303 -20.75 -20.52 14.98
N HIS A 304 -19.75 -19.90 15.55
CA HIS A 304 -19.73 -19.61 16.98
C HIS A 304 -20.29 -18.20 17.20
N LEU A 305 -21.49 -18.14 17.80
CA LEU A 305 -22.19 -16.88 18.10
C LEU A 305 -22.39 -16.78 19.62
N PRO A 306 -21.34 -16.57 20.43
CA PRO A 306 -21.48 -16.46 21.86
C PRO A 306 -22.32 -15.23 22.20
N LYS A 307 -23.21 -15.38 23.19
CA LYS A 307 -24.09 -14.29 23.66
C LYS A 307 -23.30 -13.01 23.97
N VAL A 308 -22.07 -13.16 24.50
CA VAL A 308 -21.19 -12.04 24.81
C VAL A 308 -20.80 -11.26 23.53
N ALA A 309 -20.55 -11.93 22.40
CA ALA A 309 -20.24 -11.28 21.14
C ALA A 309 -21.45 -10.51 20.57
N LEU A 310 -22.64 -11.11 20.60
CA LEU A 310 -23.87 -10.46 20.15
C LEU A 310 -24.24 -9.25 21.01
N LEU A 311 -24.08 -9.34 22.32
CA LEU A 311 -24.30 -8.21 23.24
C LEU A 311 -23.28 -7.07 23.00
N ALA A 312 -22.01 -7.42 22.83
CA ALA A 312 -20.97 -6.45 22.51
C ALA A 312 -21.26 -5.73 21.19
N TRP A 313 -21.64 -6.47 20.15
CA TRP A 313 -22.04 -5.91 18.87
C TRP A 313 -23.23 -4.95 18.99
N LYS A 314 -24.30 -5.38 19.66
CA LYS A 314 -25.48 -4.53 19.90
C LYS A 314 -25.11 -3.21 20.59
N ARG A 315 -24.33 -3.28 21.67
CA ARG A 315 -23.86 -2.10 22.41
C ARG A 315 -23.04 -1.17 21.53
N SER A 316 -22.15 -1.73 20.71
CA SER A 316 -21.29 -0.93 19.85
C SER A 316 -22.06 -0.20 18.75
N VAL A 317 -23.04 -0.83 18.13
CA VAL A 317 -23.94 -0.19 17.15
C VAL A 317 -24.73 0.94 17.79
N GLN A 318 -25.27 0.71 18.99
CA GLN A 318 -25.99 1.72 19.74
C GLN A 318 -25.07 2.91 20.09
N ALA A 319 -23.88 2.64 20.65
CA ALA A 319 -22.92 3.70 21.02
C ALA A 319 -22.52 4.55 19.82
N LEU A 320 -22.24 3.94 18.65
CA LEU A 320 -21.91 4.67 17.43
C LEU A 320 -23.07 5.51 16.87
N THR A 321 -24.31 5.05 17.08
CA THR A 321 -25.51 5.75 16.61
C THR A 321 -25.83 6.95 17.48
N GLU A 322 -25.72 6.80 18.81
CA GLU A 322 -26.10 7.82 19.80
C GLU A 322 -25.00 8.89 20.03
N ASN A 323 -23.73 8.57 19.71
CA ASN A 323 -22.59 9.48 19.94
C ASN A 323 -21.94 9.89 18.63
N PRO A 324 -22.31 11.04 18.04
CA PRO A 324 -21.67 11.58 16.83
C PRO A 324 -20.21 11.99 17.10
N PRO A 325 -19.40 12.27 16.04
CA PRO A 325 -18.05 12.79 16.17
C PRO A 325 -18.01 14.06 17.04
N LEU A 326 -16.99 14.19 17.87
CA LEU A 326 -16.81 15.33 18.77
C LEU A 326 -15.73 16.28 18.22
N ALA A 327 -15.92 17.58 18.47
CA ALA A 327 -14.99 18.61 18.00
C ALA A 327 -13.62 18.55 18.69
N ASP A 328 -13.53 17.96 19.88
CA ASP A 328 -12.30 17.76 20.67
C ASP A 328 -11.51 16.50 20.29
N ASP A 329 -12.01 15.70 19.35
CA ASP A 329 -11.36 14.51 18.80
C ASP A 329 -11.28 14.63 17.26
N PRO A 330 -10.36 15.45 16.72
CA PRO A 330 -10.33 15.81 15.29
C PRO A 330 -10.09 14.63 14.35
N LEU A 331 -9.53 13.51 14.85
CA LEU A 331 -9.35 12.27 14.08
C LEU A 331 -10.42 11.22 14.41
N ASP A 332 -11.41 11.57 15.24
CA ASP A 332 -12.49 10.68 15.69
C ASP A 332 -11.97 9.33 16.22
N VAL A 333 -10.86 9.37 16.97
CA VAL A 333 -10.12 8.19 17.45
C VAL A 333 -11.01 7.26 18.26
N ARG A 334 -11.91 7.79 19.10
CA ARG A 334 -12.83 6.99 19.92
C ARG A 334 -13.77 6.13 19.08
N ARG A 335 -14.43 6.76 18.10
CA ARG A 335 -15.37 6.06 17.22
C ARG A 335 -14.64 5.12 16.26
N ALA A 336 -13.53 5.57 15.68
CA ALA A 336 -12.70 4.76 14.79
C ALA A 336 -12.15 3.51 15.52
N SER A 337 -11.73 3.65 16.79
CA SER A 337 -11.28 2.51 17.59
C SER A 337 -12.40 1.50 17.86
N LEU A 338 -13.63 1.98 18.13
CA LEU A 338 -14.79 1.10 18.27
C LEU A 338 -15.17 0.42 16.95
N GLN A 339 -15.13 1.15 15.82
CA GLN A 339 -15.39 0.59 14.49
C GLN A 339 -14.35 -0.47 14.11
N SER A 340 -13.09 -0.24 14.46
CA SER A 340 -12.02 -1.23 14.28
C SER A 340 -12.27 -2.50 15.09
N ALA A 341 -12.59 -2.36 16.37
CA ALA A 341 -12.89 -3.49 17.24
C ALA A 341 -14.16 -4.25 16.79
N GLN A 342 -15.15 -3.54 16.23
CA GLN A 342 -16.30 -4.18 15.58
C GLN A 342 -15.87 -5.03 14.37
N ALA A 343 -15.02 -4.51 13.50
CA ALA A 343 -14.52 -5.25 12.34
C ALA A 343 -13.76 -6.51 12.78
N ASP A 344 -12.93 -6.41 13.82
CA ASP A 344 -12.22 -7.55 14.42
C ASP A 344 -13.20 -8.60 14.95
N LEU A 345 -14.29 -8.18 15.62
CA LEU A 345 -15.31 -9.08 16.15
C LEU A 345 -16.08 -9.77 15.02
N SER A 346 -16.46 -9.03 13.98
CA SER A 346 -17.13 -9.61 12.81
C SER A 346 -16.24 -10.64 12.12
N THR A 347 -14.97 -10.33 11.93
CA THR A 347 -13.97 -11.25 11.38
C THR A 347 -13.81 -12.49 12.26
N ALA A 348 -13.72 -12.34 13.59
CA ALA A 348 -13.58 -13.46 14.51
C ALA A 348 -14.79 -14.40 14.48
N VAL A 349 -15.99 -13.85 14.31
CA VAL A 349 -17.23 -14.65 14.12
C VAL A 349 -17.19 -15.36 12.78
N ALA A 350 -16.88 -14.65 11.71
CA ALA A 350 -16.82 -15.19 10.36
C ALA A 350 -15.77 -16.32 10.23
N GLU A 351 -14.59 -16.16 10.85
CA GLU A 351 -13.50 -17.16 10.86
C GLU A 351 -13.71 -18.31 11.87
N THR A 352 -14.83 -18.34 12.58
CA THR A 352 -15.08 -19.33 13.64
C THR A 352 -13.90 -19.48 14.61
N ARG A 353 -13.31 -18.34 15.02
CA ARG A 353 -12.18 -18.34 15.95
C ARG A 353 -12.54 -18.95 17.30
N SER A 354 -11.53 -19.32 18.06
CA SER A 354 -11.71 -19.98 19.35
C SER A 354 -12.56 -19.13 20.32
N GLN A 355 -13.31 -19.78 21.19
CA GLN A 355 -14.15 -19.14 22.22
C GLN A 355 -13.37 -18.10 23.07
N PRO A 356 -12.13 -18.36 23.52
CA PRO A 356 -11.34 -17.36 24.26
C PRO A 356 -10.99 -16.10 23.43
N GLU A 357 -10.76 -16.24 22.11
CA GLU A 357 -10.50 -15.10 21.24
C GLU A 357 -11.74 -14.26 21.01
N LEU A 358 -12.87 -14.90 20.70
CA LEU A 358 -14.16 -14.22 20.59
C LEU A 358 -14.53 -13.47 21.87
N ALA A 359 -14.32 -14.09 23.04
CA ALA A 359 -14.59 -13.46 24.32
C ALA A 359 -13.70 -12.23 24.55
N ARG A 360 -12.39 -12.32 24.28
CA ARG A 360 -11.47 -11.18 24.40
C ARG A 360 -11.86 -10.02 23.47
N THR A 361 -12.17 -10.32 22.21
CA THR A 361 -12.59 -9.30 21.24
C THR A 361 -13.92 -8.65 21.66
N ALA A 362 -14.88 -9.44 22.13
CA ALA A 362 -16.16 -8.94 22.62
C ALA A 362 -16.02 -8.04 23.87
N VAL A 363 -15.12 -8.40 24.80
CA VAL A 363 -14.80 -7.55 25.96
C VAL A 363 -14.23 -6.21 25.50
N ARG A 364 -13.27 -6.20 24.56
CA ARG A 364 -12.71 -4.98 24.00
C ARG A 364 -13.78 -4.09 23.35
N VAL A 365 -14.65 -4.67 22.52
CA VAL A 365 -15.77 -3.94 21.89
C VAL A 365 -16.68 -3.32 22.95
N THR A 366 -17.00 -4.07 24.00
CA THR A 366 -17.85 -3.58 25.10
C THR A 366 -17.20 -2.41 25.82
N GLN A 367 -15.94 -2.52 26.20
CA GLN A 367 -15.19 -1.45 26.88
C GLN A 367 -15.13 -0.16 26.06
N LEU A 368 -14.84 -0.27 24.75
CA LEU A 368 -14.81 0.89 23.85
C LEU A 368 -16.20 1.51 23.65
N ALA A 369 -17.26 0.70 23.60
CA ALA A 369 -18.63 1.20 23.48
C ALA A 369 -19.07 1.93 24.77
N GLU A 370 -18.73 1.42 25.92
CA GLU A 370 -19.00 2.04 27.23
C GLU A 370 -18.19 3.35 27.38
N ALA A 371 -16.91 3.35 27.01
CA ALA A 371 -16.07 4.54 27.00
C ALA A 371 -16.63 5.63 26.09
N LEU A 372 -17.07 5.26 24.87
CA LEU A 372 -17.68 6.21 23.94
C LEU A 372 -18.97 6.82 24.50
N SER A 373 -19.85 5.98 25.07
CA SER A 373 -21.13 6.42 25.66
C SER A 373 -20.94 7.29 26.91
N ALA A 374 -19.88 7.03 27.69
CA ALA A 374 -19.53 7.81 28.87
C ALA A 374 -18.71 9.07 28.55
N HIS A 375 -18.42 9.35 27.28
CA HIS A 375 -17.48 10.37 26.83
C HIS A 375 -16.08 10.24 27.46
N HIS A 376 -15.71 9.02 27.87
CA HIS A 376 -14.41 8.75 28.48
C HIS A 376 -13.32 8.65 27.41
N LEU A 377 -12.11 9.14 27.76
CA LEU A 377 -10.94 9.09 26.88
C LEU A 377 -10.01 7.97 27.34
N PRO A 378 -9.95 6.82 26.65
CA PRO A 378 -9.15 5.67 27.11
C PRO A 378 -7.67 6.00 27.35
N TRP A 379 -7.13 6.95 26.60
CA TRP A 379 -5.72 7.39 26.70
C TRP A 379 -5.42 8.30 27.88
N THR A 380 -6.37 8.59 28.75
CA THR A 380 -6.12 9.26 30.04
C THR A 380 -5.74 8.29 31.16
N GLU A 381 -5.85 6.99 30.90
CA GLU A 381 -5.47 5.93 31.84
C GLU A 381 -4.12 5.33 31.49
N ALA A 382 -3.32 5.01 32.55
CA ALA A 382 -2.05 4.35 32.37
C ALA A 382 -2.18 2.95 31.75
N GLY A 383 -1.30 2.59 30.83
CA GLY A 383 -1.29 1.26 30.21
C GLY A 383 -1.01 1.29 28.71
N ILE A 384 -1.29 0.17 28.04
CA ILE A 384 -1.18 0.02 26.60
C ILE A 384 -2.56 0.04 25.99
N HIS A 385 -2.78 0.93 25.04
CA HIS A 385 -4.05 1.11 24.33
C HIS A 385 -3.88 0.80 22.85
N GLU A 386 -4.73 -0.08 22.34
CA GLU A 386 -4.86 -0.36 20.91
C GLU A 386 -5.98 0.53 20.35
N LEU A 387 -5.63 1.48 19.55
CA LEU A 387 -6.53 2.51 19.05
C LEU A 387 -6.52 2.56 17.51
N ALA A 388 -7.49 3.26 16.94
CA ALA A 388 -7.55 3.46 15.49
C ALA A 388 -8.05 4.88 15.16
N TRP A 389 -7.75 5.32 13.95
CA TRP A 389 -8.29 6.55 13.36
C TRP A 389 -8.62 6.32 11.88
N ARG A 390 -9.32 7.27 11.27
CA ARG A 390 -9.49 7.29 9.82
C ARG A 390 -8.40 8.13 9.19
N ALA A 391 -7.54 7.47 8.38
CA ALA A 391 -6.50 8.16 7.63
C ALA A 391 -7.12 9.16 6.66
N THR A 392 -6.61 10.40 6.62
CA THR A 392 -7.17 11.43 5.74
C THR A 392 -6.79 11.20 4.27
N ALA A 393 -5.77 10.36 3.99
CA ALA A 393 -5.33 10.04 2.63
C ALA A 393 -6.37 9.25 1.83
N ASP A 394 -7.02 8.25 2.46
CA ASP A 394 -7.88 7.28 1.77
C ASP A 394 -9.12 6.85 2.57
N SER A 395 -9.34 7.46 3.73
CA SER A 395 -10.42 7.14 4.67
C SER A 395 -10.38 5.70 5.24
N SER A 396 -9.28 4.98 5.07
CA SER A 396 -9.09 3.65 5.68
C SER A 396 -8.99 3.76 7.21
N LEU A 397 -9.37 2.69 7.90
CA LEU A 397 -9.13 2.57 9.34
C LEU A 397 -7.69 2.15 9.57
N GLN A 398 -6.89 3.06 10.09
CA GLN A 398 -5.50 2.80 10.48
C GLN A 398 -5.39 2.59 11.98
N HIS A 399 -4.42 1.77 12.39
CA HIS A 399 -4.23 1.37 13.78
C HIS A 399 -2.98 1.98 14.38
N PHE A 400 -3.02 2.23 15.67
CA PHE A 400 -1.82 2.55 16.44
C PHE A 400 -1.90 1.97 17.86
N SER A 401 -0.75 1.68 18.42
CA SER A 401 -0.61 1.29 19.81
C SER A 401 0.01 2.44 20.59
N LEU A 402 -0.55 2.74 21.75
CA LEU A 402 -0.13 3.82 22.61
C LEU A 402 0.18 3.32 24.02
N HIS A 403 1.41 3.53 24.50
CA HIS A 403 1.75 3.42 25.90
C HIS A 403 1.54 4.76 26.61
N VAL A 404 0.75 4.72 27.68
CA VAL A 404 0.49 5.82 28.59
C VAL A 404 1.21 5.54 29.91
N PRO A 405 2.10 6.44 30.41
CA PRO A 405 2.88 6.17 31.61
C PRO A 405 2.03 6.15 32.87
N ALA A 406 2.48 5.39 33.88
CA ALA A 406 1.80 5.32 35.19
C ALA A 406 1.66 6.68 35.91
N THR A 407 2.50 7.63 35.54
CA THR A 407 2.50 9.00 36.09
C THR A 407 1.68 9.99 35.28
N VAL A 408 0.84 9.54 34.36
CA VAL A 408 0.02 10.39 33.46
C VAL A 408 -0.78 11.48 34.18
N ASN A 409 -1.23 11.18 35.41
CA ASN A 409 -2.06 12.07 36.21
C ASN A 409 -1.26 12.99 37.17
N ASP A 410 0.08 13.08 37.05
CA ASP A 410 0.89 13.96 37.90
C ASP A 410 0.89 15.43 37.44
N GLY A 411 0.21 15.74 36.33
CA GLY A 411 0.08 17.07 35.74
C GLY A 411 1.33 17.57 35.02
N LYS A 412 2.37 16.76 34.88
CA LYS A 412 3.63 17.16 34.22
C LYS A 412 3.66 16.69 32.78
N PRO A 413 4.07 17.56 31.84
CA PRO A 413 4.30 17.14 30.46
C PRO A 413 5.36 16.06 30.35
N LYS A 414 5.07 15.00 29.57
CA LYS A 414 5.92 13.83 29.39
C LYS A 414 6.59 13.81 28.01
N PRO A 415 7.77 13.20 27.86
CA PRO A 415 8.36 12.96 26.54
C PRO A 415 7.47 12.03 25.71
N LEU A 416 7.54 12.19 24.38
CA LEU A 416 6.85 11.33 23.40
C LEU A 416 7.89 10.67 22.49
N VAL A 417 7.81 9.35 22.35
CA VAL A 417 8.55 8.57 21.36
C VAL A 417 7.59 8.12 20.27
N ILE A 418 7.83 8.50 19.02
CA ILE A 418 7.21 7.90 17.84
C ILE A 418 8.00 6.67 17.47
N LEU A 419 7.38 5.49 17.52
CA LEU A 419 8.03 4.20 17.33
C LEU A 419 7.57 3.51 16.05
N LEU A 420 8.48 3.26 15.12
CA LEU A 420 8.18 2.74 13.80
C LEU A 420 8.52 1.25 13.70
N HIS A 421 7.54 0.43 13.27
CA HIS A 421 7.69 -1.02 13.14
C HIS A 421 8.52 -1.44 11.91
N GLY A 422 9.04 -2.66 11.93
CA GLY A 422 9.76 -3.28 10.81
C GLY A 422 8.81 -3.88 9.75
N TYR A 423 9.36 -4.30 8.62
CA TYR A 423 8.62 -4.94 7.53
C TYR A 423 7.84 -6.17 8.03
N ASN A 424 6.58 -6.32 7.64
CA ASN A 424 5.62 -7.31 8.13
C ASN A 424 5.38 -7.27 9.66
N GLY A 425 5.81 -6.19 10.33
CA GLY A 425 5.51 -5.94 11.74
C GLY A 425 4.22 -5.13 11.92
N THR A 426 3.86 -4.91 13.18
CA THR A 426 2.76 -4.03 13.57
C THR A 426 3.24 -3.05 14.64
N GLY A 427 2.53 -1.93 14.81
CA GLY A 427 2.79 -0.99 15.91
C GLY A 427 2.79 -1.68 17.27
N LYS A 428 1.85 -2.61 17.48
CA LYS A 428 1.77 -3.43 18.70
C LYS A 428 3.05 -4.21 18.97
N HIS A 429 3.52 -5.02 18.02
CA HIS A 429 4.75 -5.81 18.20
C HIS A 429 5.99 -4.93 18.43
N ALA A 430 6.06 -3.77 17.76
CA ALA A 430 7.15 -2.82 18.00
C ALA A 430 7.10 -2.25 19.42
N LEU A 431 5.90 -1.86 19.88
CA LEU A 431 5.69 -1.32 21.22
C LEU A 431 6.04 -2.34 22.31
N GLU A 432 5.55 -3.58 22.20
CA GLU A 432 5.88 -4.67 23.12
C GLU A 432 7.39 -4.91 23.22
N ALA A 433 8.06 -4.99 22.08
CA ALA A 433 9.51 -5.18 22.01
C ALA A 433 10.29 -3.98 22.59
N PHE A 434 9.79 -2.74 22.39
CA PHE A 434 10.44 -1.53 22.89
C PHE A 434 10.29 -1.37 24.40
N LEU A 435 9.14 -1.74 24.96
CA LEU A 435 8.88 -1.69 26.40
C LEU A 435 9.45 -2.89 27.16
N ASP A 436 9.89 -3.93 26.44
CA ASP A 436 10.39 -5.21 27.01
C ASP A 436 9.37 -5.86 27.97
N VAL A 437 8.09 -5.75 27.63
CA VAL A 437 6.98 -6.30 28.40
C VAL A 437 5.95 -6.98 27.49
N PRO A 438 5.28 -8.05 27.96
CA PRO A 438 4.10 -8.58 27.29
C PRO A 438 2.97 -7.55 27.24
N THR A 439 2.12 -7.61 26.20
CA THR A 439 0.99 -6.68 25.98
C THR A 439 -0.05 -6.64 27.11
N ASP A 440 -0.09 -7.64 27.96
CA ASP A 440 -0.99 -7.72 29.13
C ASP A 440 -0.36 -7.14 30.42
N ALA A 441 0.90 -6.70 30.37
CA ALA A 441 1.56 -6.09 31.51
C ALA A 441 1.14 -4.62 31.68
N THR A 442 0.59 -4.30 32.83
CA THR A 442 0.08 -2.94 33.15
C THR A 442 1.15 -1.93 33.55
N THR A 443 2.42 -2.32 33.65
CA THR A 443 3.49 -1.45 34.17
C THR A 443 4.79 -1.58 33.38
N ALA A 444 4.99 -0.70 32.41
CA ALA A 444 6.31 -0.46 31.82
C ALA A 444 7.10 0.56 32.70
N LYS A 445 8.40 0.36 32.85
CA LYS A 445 9.32 1.30 33.56
C LYS A 445 9.64 2.55 32.73
N VAL A 446 8.72 2.98 31.84
CA VAL A 446 8.91 4.08 30.91
C VAL A 446 8.03 5.25 31.34
N ASP A 447 8.65 6.34 31.80
CA ASP A 447 7.93 7.56 32.19
C ASP A 447 7.80 8.52 30.99
N GLY A 448 7.03 8.12 30.02
CA GLY A 448 6.73 8.88 28.81
C GLY A 448 5.73 8.15 27.91
N TYR A 449 5.19 8.87 26.95
CA TYR A 449 4.35 8.28 25.93
C TYR A 449 5.18 7.58 24.85
N VAL A 450 4.72 6.43 24.39
CA VAL A 450 5.27 5.75 23.21
C VAL A 450 4.11 5.46 22.26
N LEU A 451 4.18 6.02 21.06
CA LEU A 451 3.14 5.91 20.05
C LEU A 451 3.69 5.16 18.84
N ALA A 452 3.06 4.04 18.49
CA ALA A 452 3.49 3.13 17.42
C ALA A 452 2.37 2.97 16.37
N PRO A 453 2.38 3.77 15.27
CA PRO A 453 1.39 3.68 14.19
C PRO A 453 1.64 2.49 13.28
N ALA A 454 0.56 1.98 12.65
CA ALA A 454 0.64 1.00 11.56
C ALA A 454 1.13 1.62 10.24
N ALA A 455 0.84 2.90 10.01
CA ALA A 455 1.33 3.71 8.90
C ALA A 455 1.19 3.03 7.52
N HIS A 456 -0.03 2.53 7.22
CA HIS A 456 -0.34 1.77 6.00
C HIS A 456 0.55 0.53 5.78
N GLY A 457 0.93 -0.15 6.87
CA GLY A 457 1.66 -1.42 6.82
C GLY A 457 3.07 -1.28 6.24
N ASN A 458 3.34 -2.00 5.15
CA ASN A 458 4.68 -2.03 4.53
C ASN A 458 4.96 -0.85 3.57
N ALA A 459 4.36 0.31 3.78
CA ALA A 459 4.54 1.51 2.94
C ALA A 459 5.94 2.17 3.06
N PHE A 460 6.83 1.62 3.87
CA PHE A 460 8.16 2.20 4.17
C PHE A 460 8.08 3.62 4.75
N TYR A 461 6.95 3.97 5.38
CA TYR A 461 6.70 5.31 5.91
C TYR A 461 6.78 6.41 4.84
N ARG A 462 6.27 6.12 3.65
CA ARG A 462 6.21 6.99 2.47
C ARG A 462 4.77 7.17 2.03
N GLY A 463 4.51 8.27 1.29
CA GLY A 463 3.17 8.56 0.84
C GLY A 463 2.19 8.61 2.01
N PRO A 464 1.08 7.83 1.99
CA PRO A 464 0.12 7.83 3.08
C PRO A 464 0.74 7.40 4.42
N GLY A 465 1.76 6.53 4.42
CA GLY A 465 2.44 6.12 5.66
C GLY A 465 3.24 7.23 6.33
N GLU A 466 3.85 8.17 5.59
CA GLU A 466 4.49 9.36 6.16
C GLU A 466 3.41 10.29 6.74
N ARG A 467 2.33 10.51 5.98
CA ARG A 467 1.20 11.34 6.40
C ARG A 467 0.56 10.82 7.69
N ASP A 468 0.34 9.52 7.81
CA ASP A 468 -0.18 8.87 9.01
C ASP A 468 0.66 9.17 10.26
N VAL A 469 1.99 9.05 10.15
CA VAL A 469 2.87 9.34 11.29
C VAL A 469 2.73 10.78 11.74
N LEU A 470 2.64 11.73 10.82
CA LEU A 470 2.49 13.15 11.13
C LEU A 470 1.10 13.47 11.72
N GLU A 471 0.04 12.90 11.15
CA GLU A 471 -1.34 13.10 11.62
C GLU A 471 -1.51 12.59 13.05
N ILE A 472 -1.07 11.35 13.31
CA ILE A 472 -1.26 10.76 14.62
C ILE A 472 -0.31 11.37 15.67
N MET A 473 0.87 11.84 15.27
CA MET A 473 1.76 12.62 16.13
C MET A 473 1.11 13.98 16.49
N ALA A 474 0.49 14.67 15.52
CA ALA A 474 -0.21 15.93 15.78
C ALA A 474 -1.42 15.73 16.72
N TRP A 475 -2.18 14.64 16.51
CA TRP A 475 -3.24 14.23 17.44
C TRP A 475 -2.70 14.01 18.86
N ALA A 476 -1.61 13.26 19.01
CA ALA A 476 -1.01 12.98 20.32
C ALA A 476 -0.58 14.26 21.04
N MET A 477 -0.03 15.24 20.31
CA MET A 477 0.35 16.53 20.88
C MET A 477 -0.85 17.42 21.29
N GLN A 478 -2.06 17.11 20.84
CA GLN A 478 -3.30 17.78 21.24
C GLN A 478 -4.04 17.01 22.34
N ALA A 479 -4.09 15.69 22.23
CA ALA A 479 -4.88 14.82 23.10
C ALA A 479 -4.15 14.42 24.41
N LEU A 480 -2.80 14.50 24.44
CA LEU A 480 -1.97 14.05 25.55
C LEU A 480 -1.19 15.22 26.16
N VAL A 481 -0.76 15.07 27.42
CA VAL A 481 0.08 16.06 28.10
C VAL A 481 1.55 15.84 27.71
N VAL A 482 1.89 16.17 26.47
CA VAL A 482 3.22 15.98 25.88
C VAL A 482 4.10 17.20 26.09
N ASP A 483 5.36 16.97 26.48
CA ASP A 483 6.42 17.97 26.37
C ASP A 483 6.84 18.08 24.88
N ARG A 484 6.36 19.14 24.22
CA ARG A 484 6.58 19.36 22.78
C ARG A 484 8.04 19.57 22.40
N THR A 485 8.91 19.84 23.37
CA THR A 485 10.37 19.94 23.15
C THR A 485 11.07 18.59 23.21
N ARG A 486 10.39 17.54 23.70
CA ARG A 486 10.95 16.18 23.87
C ARG A 486 10.21 15.14 23.05
N VAL A 487 9.88 15.47 21.81
CA VAL A 487 9.33 14.52 20.82
C VAL A 487 10.50 13.88 20.07
N THR A 488 10.59 12.56 20.06
CA THR A 488 11.68 11.80 19.44
C THR A 488 11.11 10.69 18.54
N ILE A 489 11.94 10.18 17.61
CA ILE A 489 11.50 9.13 16.67
C ILE A 489 12.53 7.99 16.64
N ALA A 490 12.03 6.75 16.65
CA ALA A 490 12.86 5.55 16.65
C ALA A 490 12.21 4.42 15.88
N GLY A 491 13.00 3.50 15.35
CA GLY A 491 12.48 2.32 14.66
C GLY A 491 13.57 1.39 14.16
N ALA A 492 13.20 0.17 13.79
CA ALA A 492 14.13 -0.86 13.35
C ALA A 492 13.80 -1.37 11.94
N SER A 493 14.82 -1.72 11.16
CA SER A 493 14.67 -2.27 9.80
C SER A 493 13.94 -1.28 8.88
N MET A 494 12.76 -1.62 8.36
CA MET A 494 11.89 -0.68 7.64
C MET A 494 11.60 0.57 8.50
N GLY A 495 11.29 0.39 9.79
CA GLY A 495 11.12 1.50 10.74
C GLY A 495 12.38 2.33 10.94
N GLY A 496 13.56 1.72 10.85
CA GLY A 496 14.85 2.44 10.89
C GLY A 496 15.07 3.31 9.65
N THR A 497 14.59 2.87 8.49
CA THR A 497 14.57 3.70 7.27
C THR A 497 13.61 4.87 7.46
N GLY A 498 12.36 4.60 7.86
CA GLY A 498 11.34 5.62 8.09
C GLY A 498 11.73 6.64 9.17
N THR A 499 12.42 6.19 10.22
CA THR A 499 12.93 7.07 11.28
C THR A 499 13.85 8.16 10.71
N ALA A 500 14.83 7.78 9.90
CA ALA A 500 15.77 8.75 9.33
C ALA A 500 15.07 9.60 8.24
N GLU A 501 14.21 8.99 7.41
CA GLU A 501 13.47 9.68 6.36
C GLU A 501 12.58 10.79 6.95
N ILE A 502 11.70 10.45 7.88
CA ILE A 502 10.78 11.41 8.51
C ILE A 502 11.54 12.46 9.33
N ALA A 503 12.56 12.08 10.09
CA ALA A 503 13.33 13.03 10.90
C ALA A 503 14.08 14.07 10.04
N PHE A 504 14.57 13.70 8.86
CA PHE A 504 15.25 14.64 7.96
C PHE A 504 14.29 15.43 7.07
N HIS A 505 13.09 14.89 6.82
CA HIS A 505 12.02 15.62 6.13
C HIS A 505 11.42 16.72 7.03
N TYR A 506 11.33 16.48 8.34
CA TYR A 506 10.70 17.36 9.33
C TYR A 506 11.63 17.58 10.55
N PRO A 507 12.83 18.15 10.36
CA PRO A 507 13.86 18.17 11.40
C PRO A 507 13.52 19.08 12.60
N ASP A 508 12.61 20.00 12.44
CA ASP A 508 12.09 20.89 13.49
C ASP A 508 10.92 20.30 14.30
N HIS A 509 10.55 19.03 14.01
CA HIS A 509 9.53 18.32 14.80
C HIS A 509 10.15 17.47 15.91
N PHE A 510 11.41 17.07 15.79
CA PHE A 510 12.01 16.07 16.66
C PHE A 510 13.22 16.61 17.46
N ALA A 511 13.41 16.06 18.66
CA ALA A 511 14.56 16.33 19.52
C ALA A 511 15.75 15.37 19.26
N ALA A 512 15.48 14.17 18.72
CA ALA A 512 16.47 13.17 18.37
C ALA A 512 15.87 12.07 17.50
N LEU A 513 16.74 11.26 16.88
CA LEU A 513 16.32 10.09 16.10
C LEU A 513 17.15 8.85 16.47
N SER A 514 16.54 7.67 16.32
CA SER A 514 17.23 6.38 16.47
C SER A 514 16.88 5.40 15.34
N PRO A 515 17.58 5.48 14.17
CA PRO A 515 17.39 4.58 13.05
C PRO A 515 18.22 3.30 13.23
N LEU A 516 17.58 2.18 13.60
CA LEU A 516 18.25 0.90 13.78
C LEU A 516 18.21 0.05 12.52
N CYS A 517 19.36 -0.46 12.06
CA CYS A 517 19.55 -1.44 10.97
C CYS A 517 18.67 -1.20 9.72
N GLY A 518 18.40 0.07 9.37
CA GLY A 518 17.58 0.46 8.24
C GLY A 518 18.35 0.62 6.92
N TYR A 519 17.59 0.73 5.81
CA TYR A 519 18.13 1.10 4.50
C TYR A 519 18.24 2.63 4.40
N GLN A 520 19.46 3.17 4.46
CA GLN A 520 19.70 4.60 4.49
C GLN A 520 20.11 5.19 3.14
N SER A 521 20.50 4.34 2.17
CA SER A 521 20.91 4.79 0.85
C SER A 521 20.69 3.72 -0.22
N TYR A 522 19.99 4.09 -1.29
CA TYR A 522 19.85 3.23 -2.46
C TYR A 522 21.12 3.13 -3.31
N PHE A 523 22.08 4.06 -3.15
CA PHE A 523 23.34 4.06 -3.90
C PHE A 523 24.28 2.90 -3.52
N VAL A 524 24.13 2.30 -2.34
CA VAL A 524 24.94 1.17 -1.89
C VAL A 524 24.25 -0.20 -2.01
N ARG A 525 23.07 -0.24 -2.61
CA ARG A 525 22.39 -1.50 -2.87
C ARG A 525 23.03 -2.24 -4.05
N ARG A 526 23.14 -3.56 -3.96
CA ARG A 526 23.77 -4.39 -5.01
C ARG A 526 23.09 -4.27 -6.36
N ASP A 527 21.77 -4.10 -6.39
CA ASP A 527 20.96 -3.99 -7.60
C ASP A 527 21.06 -2.62 -8.28
N THR A 528 21.56 -1.60 -7.59
CA THR A 528 21.71 -0.24 -8.10
C THR A 528 23.15 0.22 -8.21
N ALA A 529 24.03 -0.26 -7.34
CA ALA A 529 25.42 0.23 -7.22
C ALA A 529 26.33 -0.08 -8.43
N LEU A 530 26.00 -1.11 -9.24
CA LEU A 530 26.89 -1.62 -10.29
C LEU A 530 26.58 -1.09 -11.69
N GLN A 531 25.70 -0.11 -11.82
CA GLN A 531 25.23 0.35 -13.12
C GLN A 531 25.28 1.88 -13.25
N PRO A 532 25.60 2.45 -14.44
CA PRO A 532 25.49 3.88 -14.65
C PRO A 532 24.02 4.30 -14.55
N LEU A 533 23.71 5.30 -13.72
CA LEU A 533 22.36 5.82 -13.53
C LEU A 533 22.14 7.07 -14.37
N ARG A 534 20.96 7.21 -14.96
CA ARG A 534 20.52 8.44 -15.61
C ARG A 534 20.29 9.54 -14.57
N GLN A 535 20.30 10.79 -14.98
CA GLN A 535 20.13 11.92 -14.07
C GLN A 535 18.80 11.85 -13.29
N TRP A 536 17.71 11.53 -13.97
CA TRP A 536 16.42 11.41 -13.30
C TRP A 536 16.37 10.22 -12.31
N GLU A 537 17.10 9.11 -12.59
CA GLU A 537 17.22 7.98 -11.69
C GLU A 537 18.03 8.37 -10.44
N ARG A 538 19.15 9.10 -10.59
CA ARG A 538 19.92 9.61 -9.44
C ARG A 538 19.08 10.53 -8.57
N LYS A 539 18.28 11.43 -9.18
CA LYS A 539 17.37 12.30 -8.44
C LYS A 539 16.34 11.52 -7.63
N LEU A 540 15.74 10.48 -8.21
CA LEU A 540 14.86 9.56 -7.47
C LEU A 540 15.59 8.84 -6.34
N MET A 541 16.80 8.36 -6.58
CA MET A 541 17.60 7.71 -5.53
C MET A 541 17.93 8.65 -4.39
N HIS A 542 18.28 9.90 -4.66
CA HIS A 542 18.46 10.91 -3.62
C HIS A 542 17.19 11.13 -2.81
N ARG A 543 16.05 11.24 -3.49
CA ARG A 543 14.77 11.45 -2.83
C ARG A 543 14.41 10.37 -1.81
N PHE A 544 14.68 9.11 -2.15
CA PHE A 544 14.32 7.95 -1.31
C PHE A 544 15.51 7.39 -0.53
N SER A 545 16.61 8.12 -0.43
CA SER A 545 17.78 7.80 0.39
C SER A 545 17.89 8.77 1.56
N PRO A 546 17.48 8.40 2.78
CA PRO A 546 17.55 9.29 3.95
C PRO A 546 18.92 9.95 4.14
N ALA A 547 20.01 9.22 3.86
CA ALA A 547 21.38 9.76 3.96
C ALA A 547 21.64 10.98 3.04
N SER A 548 20.86 11.15 1.97
CA SER A 548 20.97 12.32 1.08
C SER A 548 20.46 13.61 1.73
N SER A 549 19.50 13.50 2.66
CA SER A 549 18.93 14.64 3.38
C SER A 549 19.54 14.83 4.80
N ALA A 550 20.60 14.09 5.11
CA ALA A 550 21.24 14.12 6.44
C ALA A 550 21.75 15.51 6.87
N ASP A 551 21.98 16.43 5.92
CA ASP A 551 22.33 17.83 6.22
C ASP A 551 21.28 18.54 7.09
N ALA A 552 20.01 18.16 6.97
CA ALA A 552 18.92 18.67 7.81
C ALA A 552 19.05 18.25 9.30
N GLY A 553 19.86 17.25 9.58
CA GLY A 553 20.05 16.67 10.93
C GLY A 553 20.94 17.46 11.88
N ARG A 554 21.31 18.72 11.60
CA ARG A 554 22.23 19.54 12.41
C ARG A 554 21.88 19.55 13.91
N TYR A 555 20.62 19.61 14.25
CA TYR A 555 20.12 19.67 15.62
C TYR A 555 19.40 18.38 16.06
N LEU A 556 19.64 17.29 15.33
CA LEU A 556 19.09 15.97 15.64
C LEU A 556 20.21 15.03 16.13
N PRO A 557 20.49 14.93 17.44
CA PRO A 557 21.33 13.86 17.95
C PRO A 557 20.83 12.50 17.48
N MET A 558 21.72 11.66 16.94
CA MET A 558 21.39 10.35 16.41
C MET A 558 21.99 9.23 17.25
N TYR A 559 21.15 8.24 17.62
CA TYR A 559 21.60 6.95 18.15
C TYR A 559 21.38 5.89 17.09
N LEU A 560 22.44 5.34 16.50
CA LEU A 560 22.37 4.34 15.47
C LEU A 560 22.97 3.01 15.95
N ALA A 561 22.21 1.91 15.78
CA ALA A 561 22.75 0.56 15.97
C ALA A 561 22.53 -0.31 14.74
N HIS A 562 23.56 -1.11 14.38
CA HIS A 562 23.49 -2.07 13.28
C HIS A 562 24.42 -3.25 13.56
N GLY A 563 23.94 -4.48 13.34
CA GLY A 563 24.71 -5.71 13.55
C GLY A 563 25.83 -5.88 12.52
N LEU A 564 27.04 -6.18 13.00
CA LEU A 564 28.21 -6.38 12.12
C LEU A 564 28.04 -7.56 11.15
N LYS A 565 27.17 -8.53 11.47
CA LYS A 565 26.87 -9.70 10.63
C LYS A 565 25.65 -9.50 9.73
N ASP A 566 25.03 -8.33 9.75
CA ASP A 566 23.88 -8.05 8.90
C ASP A 566 24.30 -7.67 7.47
N LYS A 567 23.59 -8.21 6.47
CA LYS A 567 23.94 -8.00 5.06
C LYS A 567 23.87 -6.53 4.60
N PRO A 568 22.86 -5.70 5.00
CA PRO A 568 22.76 -4.30 4.59
C PRO A 568 23.60 -3.32 5.44
N LEU A 569 24.63 -3.77 6.16
CA LEU A 569 25.48 -2.98 7.05
C LEU A 569 25.98 -1.66 6.43
N GLU A 570 26.37 -1.69 5.15
CA GLU A 570 26.87 -0.51 4.43
C GLU A 570 25.87 0.64 4.39
N ASN A 571 24.58 0.36 4.45
CA ASN A 571 23.54 1.40 4.51
C ASN A 571 23.69 2.30 5.74
N SER A 572 23.87 1.72 6.92
CA SER A 572 24.06 2.49 8.13
C SER A 572 25.42 3.19 8.17
N LYS A 573 26.47 2.58 7.62
CA LYS A 573 27.80 3.21 7.49
C LYS A 573 27.78 4.48 6.63
N VAL A 574 27.00 4.49 5.55
CA VAL A 574 26.84 5.70 4.71
C VAL A 574 26.28 6.86 5.53
N LEU A 575 25.23 6.61 6.32
CA LEU A 575 24.59 7.64 7.13
C LEU A 575 25.51 8.12 8.26
N THR A 576 26.14 7.22 9.01
CA THR A 576 27.06 7.60 10.09
C THR A 576 28.29 8.32 9.57
N THR A 577 28.81 7.91 8.41
CA THR A 577 29.93 8.62 7.76
C THR A 577 29.52 10.04 7.39
N ARG A 578 28.31 10.25 6.83
CA ARG A 578 27.82 11.59 6.53
C ARG A 578 27.68 12.45 7.79
N TYR A 579 27.12 11.92 8.89
CA TYR A 579 27.00 12.64 10.15
C TYR A 579 28.36 13.06 10.72
N ARG A 580 29.37 12.18 10.67
CA ARG A 580 30.74 12.51 11.11
C ARG A 580 31.35 13.61 10.25
N GLN A 581 31.19 13.55 8.91
CA GLN A 581 31.68 14.59 7.99
C GLN A 581 31.05 15.96 8.28
N LEU A 582 29.78 15.97 8.68
CA LEU A 582 29.03 17.18 9.03
C LEU A 582 29.32 17.67 10.47
N GLY A 583 30.02 16.86 11.28
CA GLY A 583 30.31 17.18 12.67
C GLY A 583 29.06 17.14 13.57
N TYR A 584 28.04 16.34 13.23
CA TYR A 584 26.80 16.25 13.99
C TYR A 584 26.89 15.25 15.14
N SER A 585 26.01 15.42 16.14
CA SER A 585 25.97 14.56 17.33
C SER A 585 25.54 13.14 16.98
N LEU A 586 26.45 12.18 17.24
CA LEU A 586 26.27 10.79 16.85
C LEU A 586 26.69 9.84 17.97
N THR A 587 25.81 8.90 18.33
CA THR A 587 26.10 7.72 19.15
C THR A 587 25.96 6.49 18.31
N GLU A 588 26.94 5.60 18.29
CA GLU A 588 26.98 4.42 17.46
C GLU A 588 27.12 3.15 18.29
N ASP A 589 26.40 2.09 17.90
CA ASP A 589 26.55 0.75 18.47
C ASP A 589 26.60 -0.28 17.33
N TRP A 590 27.71 -1.03 17.27
CA TRP A 590 28.00 -2.02 16.24
C TRP A 590 28.20 -3.42 16.86
N PRO A 591 27.14 -4.05 17.39
CA PRO A 591 27.27 -5.34 18.04
C PRO A 591 27.58 -6.46 17.03
N ASP A 592 28.25 -7.53 17.50
CA ASP A 592 28.52 -8.75 16.74
C ASP A 592 27.25 -9.61 16.59
N LEU A 593 26.19 -9.04 16.00
CA LEU A 593 24.86 -9.61 15.79
C LEU A 593 24.48 -9.55 14.30
N GLY A 594 23.43 -10.30 13.93
CA GLY A 594 22.73 -10.17 12.66
C GLY A 594 21.74 -9.00 12.69
N HIS A 595 20.63 -9.13 11.93
CA HIS A 595 19.64 -8.07 11.72
C HIS A 595 18.92 -7.61 13.00
N ALA A 596 18.61 -8.50 13.93
CA ALA A 596 17.73 -8.23 15.09
C ALA A 596 18.42 -7.48 16.24
N VAL A 597 19.12 -6.38 15.95
CA VAL A 597 19.85 -5.56 16.95
C VAL A 597 18.93 -4.87 17.95
N TRP A 598 17.68 -4.57 17.56
CA TRP A 598 16.70 -3.88 18.41
C TRP A 598 16.40 -4.62 19.71
N LYS A 599 16.43 -5.95 19.73
CA LYS A 599 16.20 -6.75 20.94
C LYS A 599 17.19 -6.39 22.06
N ARG A 600 18.46 -6.10 21.71
CA ARG A 600 19.48 -5.65 22.65
C ARG A 600 19.36 -4.15 22.95
N THR A 601 19.16 -3.33 21.91
CA THR A 601 19.16 -1.86 22.03
C THR A 601 17.97 -1.34 22.83
N TRP A 602 16.82 -1.99 22.70
CA TRP A 602 15.59 -1.61 23.41
C TRP A 602 15.51 -2.23 24.82
N ALA A 603 16.26 -3.30 25.08
CA ALA A 603 16.23 -3.99 26.36
C ALA A 603 16.40 -3.02 27.55
N HIS A 604 15.65 -3.28 28.62
CA HIS A 604 15.70 -2.53 29.87
C HIS A 604 15.45 -1.01 29.74
N ALA A 605 14.67 -0.59 28.75
CA ALA A 605 14.38 0.83 28.46
C ALA A 605 15.63 1.71 28.21
N GLY A 606 16.76 1.10 27.82
CA GLY A 606 18.03 1.82 27.64
C GLY A 606 17.94 2.90 26.56
N LEU A 607 17.32 2.61 25.43
CA LEU A 607 17.12 3.60 24.37
C LEU A 607 16.12 4.69 24.79
N PHE A 608 15.04 4.33 25.49
CA PHE A 608 14.08 5.33 25.99
C PHE A 608 14.78 6.34 26.91
N SER A 609 15.63 5.86 27.82
CA SER A 609 16.38 6.74 28.73
C SER A 609 17.28 7.72 27.98
N TRP A 610 17.88 7.30 26.85
CA TRP A 610 18.69 8.18 26.00
C TRP A 610 17.83 9.20 25.25
N LEU A 611 16.71 8.77 24.65
CA LEU A 611 15.80 9.61 23.88
C LEU A 611 15.12 10.67 24.76
N SER A 612 14.58 10.28 25.92
CA SER A 612 13.81 11.15 26.82
C SER A 612 14.58 12.33 27.40
N GLN A 613 15.92 12.29 27.35
CA GLN A 613 16.80 13.38 27.80
C GLN A 613 17.05 14.43 26.69
N LYS A 614 16.66 14.18 25.44
CA LYS A 614 16.92 15.09 24.33
C LYS A 614 15.85 16.17 24.26
N GLN A 615 16.27 17.36 23.89
CA GLN A 615 15.40 18.51 23.71
C GLN A 615 15.64 19.13 22.33
N ARG A 616 14.57 19.51 21.69
CA ARG A 616 14.59 20.21 20.40
C ARG A 616 15.10 21.63 20.58
N VAL A 617 15.84 22.10 19.57
CA VAL A 617 16.25 23.51 19.47
C VAL A 617 15.20 24.25 18.65
N ASP A 618 14.53 25.24 19.23
CA ASP A 618 13.38 25.89 18.57
C ASP A 618 13.77 27.00 17.60
N ASP A 619 14.76 27.85 17.94
CA ASP A 619 15.19 28.99 17.11
C ASP A 619 16.71 29.03 16.94
N PRO A 620 17.29 28.12 16.12
CA PRO A 620 18.72 28.06 15.93
C PRO A 620 19.28 29.25 15.14
N SER A 621 20.57 29.61 15.37
CA SER A 621 21.24 30.66 14.59
C SER A 621 21.60 30.20 13.16
N ARG A 622 21.70 28.89 12.92
CA ARG A 622 22.08 28.33 11.62
C ARG A 622 21.13 27.19 11.25
N VAL A 623 20.65 27.15 10.03
CA VAL A 623 19.81 26.09 9.49
C VAL A 623 20.43 25.54 8.22
N THR A 624 20.50 24.22 8.12
CA THR A 624 20.94 23.51 6.92
C THR A 624 19.83 22.58 6.43
N LEU A 625 19.61 22.56 5.14
CA LEU A 625 18.66 21.66 4.48
C LEU A 625 19.30 21.01 3.25
N ALA A 626 18.91 19.76 3.00
CA ALA A 626 19.09 19.10 1.71
C ALA A 626 17.79 18.40 1.33
N SER A 627 17.21 18.78 0.21
CA SER A 627 15.93 18.24 -0.24
C SER A 627 15.84 18.11 -1.76
N THR A 628 15.03 17.17 -2.19
CA THR A 628 14.63 16.97 -3.59
C THR A 628 13.17 17.37 -3.85
N ALA A 629 12.44 17.81 -2.80
CA ALA A 629 11.03 18.14 -2.85
C ALA A 629 10.70 19.36 -1.99
N LEU A 630 9.75 20.19 -2.44
CA LEU A 630 9.28 21.37 -1.72
C LEU A 630 8.53 20.97 -0.43
N ARG A 631 7.82 19.84 -0.44
CA ARG A 631 7.14 19.29 0.75
C ARG A 631 8.11 19.10 1.93
N HIS A 632 9.35 18.72 1.68
CA HIS A 632 10.39 18.41 2.66
C HIS A 632 11.49 19.49 2.73
N ALA A 633 11.17 20.69 2.28
CA ALA A 633 12.15 21.78 2.12
C ALA A 633 11.98 22.88 3.15
N LYS A 634 11.56 22.52 4.38
CA LYS A 634 11.36 23.47 5.49
C LYS A 634 12.08 22.95 6.75
N SER A 635 12.74 23.85 7.45
CA SER A 635 13.25 23.62 8.79
C SER A 635 13.32 24.95 9.57
N HIS A 636 12.77 24.98 10.76
CA HIS A 636 12.75 26.15 11.63
C HIS A 636 12.27 27.41 10.87
N TRP A 637 13.12 28.42 10.80
CA TRP A 637 12.84 29.71 10.16
C TRP A 637 13.14 29.74 8.65
N LEU A 638 13.66 28.67 8.06
CA LEU A 638 14.05 28.59 6.65
C LEU A 638 13.12 27.64 5.88
N SER A 639 12.65 28.08 4.72
CA SER A 639 11.93 27.24 3.76
C SER A 639 12.35 27.53 2.33
N LEU A 640 12.58 26.48 1.52
CA LEU A 640 12.83 26.63 0.10
C LEU A 640 11.48 26.79 -0.62
N THR A 641 11.39 27.77 -1.49
CA THR A 641 10.17 28.09 -2.25
C THR A 641 10.26 27.66 -3.71
N GLU A 642 11.47 27.43 -4.20
CA GLU A 642 11.73 26.93 -5.55
C GLU A 642 13.03 26.15 -5.60
N LEU A 643 12.97 24.93 -6.12
CA LEU A 643 14.12 24.06 -6.36
C LEU A 643 14.50 24.10 -7.84
N ASP A 644 15.79 23.90 -8.13
CA ASP A 644 16.22 23.65 -9.50
C ASP A 644 15.74 22.27 -9.92
N ALA A 645 14.86 22.21 -10.91
CA ALA A 645 14.27 20.95 -11.38
C ALA A 645 15.33 19.97 -11.94
N GLN A 646 16.46 20.48 -12.42
CA GLN A 646 17.55 19.72 -12.99
C GLN A 646 18.63 19.35 -11.95
N ALA A 647 18.58 19.87 -10.73
CA ALA A 647 19.47 19.46 -9.67
C ALA A 647 19.08 18.07 -9.12
N GLU A 648 20.05 17.23 -8.86
CA GLU A 648 19.82 15.92 -8.24
C GLU A 648 19.33 16.10 -6.79
N ILE A 649 19.89 17.09 -6.07
CA ILE A 649 19.48 17.50 -4.73
C ILE A 649 19.75 19.00 -4.55
N SER A 650 18.84 19.69 -3.88
CA SER A 650 18.98 21.10 -3.51
C SER A 650 19.45 21.23 -2.08
N GLN A 651 20.43 22.10 -1.84
CA GLN A 651 21.06 22.30 -0.54
C GLN A 651 21.11 23.79 -0.19
N VAL A 652 20.91 24.11 1.10
CA VAL A 652 21.08 25.44 1.65
C VAL A 652 21.74 25.38 3.03
N ASP A 653 22.60 26.33 3.28
CA ASP A 653 23.20 26.60 4.59
C ASP A 653 23.02 28.09 4.89
N ALA A 654 22.20 28.41 5.87
CA ALA A 654 21.84 29.76 6.24
C ALA A 654 22.18 30.02 7.71
N GLU A 655 22.89 31.11 7.97
CA GLU A 655 23.40 31.44 9.32
C GLU A 655 23.24 32.92 9.64
N PHE A 656 22.57 33.23 10.73
CA PHE A 656 22.60 34.55 11.35
C PHE A 656 23.95 34.74 12.06
N LYS A 657 24.78 35.62 11.51
CA LYS A 657 26.04 36.06 12.17
C LYS A 657 25.79 37.05 13.28
N SER A 658 24.73 37.82 13.17
CA SER A 658 24.19 38.74 14.19
C SER A 658 22.69 38.95 13.93
N ASN A 659 21.99 39.75 14.75
CA ASN A 659 20.56 40.03 14.56
C ASN A 659 20.25 40.85 13.30
N ASN A 660 21.25 41.37 12.62
CA ASN A 660 21.13 42.15 11.40
C ASN A 660 22.02 41.67 10.25
N GLU A 661 22.60 40.46 10.36
CA GLU A 661 23.42 39.88 9.30
C GLU A 661 23.09 38.38 9.11
N LEU A 662 22.60 38.05 7.92
CA LEU A 662 22.29 36.68 7.48
C LEU A 662 23.19 36.30 6.30
N VAL A 663 23.91 35.19 6.42
CA VAL A 663 24.74 34.61 5.35
C VAL A 663 24.11 33.31 4.86
N VAL A 664 23.92 33.20 3.55
CA VAL A 664 23.25 32.04 2.90
C VAL A 664 24.13 31.52 1.76
N ALA A 665 24.41 30.23 1.79
CA ALA A 665 25.03 29.51 0.68
C ALA A 665 24.03 28.50 0.11
N THR A 666 23.90 28.46 -1.22
CA THR A 666 22.93 27.61 -1.89
C THR A 666 23.55 26.76 -3.01
N LYS A 667 22.94 25.60 -3.25
CA LYS A 667 23.24 24.74 -4.39
C LYS A 667 21.93 24.13 -4.90
N GLY A 668 21.60 24.32 -6.18
CA GLY A 668 20.36 23.81 -6.76
C GLY A 668 19.07 24.45 -6.18
N VAL A 669 19.18 25.63 -5.57
CA VAL A 669 18.08 26.41 -5.03
C VAL A 669 17.81 27.64 -5.91
N ARG A 670 16.56 27.87 -6.24
CA ARG A 670 16.11 29.04 -7.02
C ARG A 670 15.30 30.06 -6.22
N GLY A 671 14.72 29.63 -5.08
CA GLY A 671 14.00 30.53 -4.19
C GLY A 671 13.93 29.96 -2.77
N PHE A 672 13.95 30.88 -1.79
CA PHE A 672 13.77 30.53 -0.39
C PHE A 672 13.10 31.68 0.40
N ALA A 673 12.55 31.32 1.55
CA ALA A 673 11.96 32.25 2.49
C ALA A 673 12.59 32.12 3.88
N VAL A 674 12.70 33.24 4.58
CA VAL A 674 13.11 33.35 5.97
C VAL A 674 11.99 34.00 6.76
N GLY A 675 11.57 33.35 7.85
CA GLY A 675 10.46 33.87 8.68
C GLY A 675 10.38 33.15 10.02
N ASN A 676 9.42 33.54 10.86
CA ASN A 676 9.16 32.89 12.14
C ASN A 676 10.39 32.74 13.05
N THR A 677 11.22 33.76 13.17
CA THR A 677 12.40 33.79 14.04
C THR A 677 12.39 35.02 14.94
N SER A 678 12.85 34.83 16.17
CA SER A 678 13.10 35.92 17.13
C SER A 678 14.38 36.71 16.85
N ARG A 679 15.16 36.27 15.84
CA ARG A 679 16.50 36.81 15.52
C ARG A 679 16.45 38.13 14.73
N PHE A 680 15.32 38.51 14.25
CA PHE A 680 15.14 39.78 13.58
C PHE A 680 15.06 40.95 14.59
N ASP A 681 15.88 41.98 14.36
CA ASP A 681 15.67 43.27 15.00
C ASP A 681 14.89 44.21 14.07
N ALA A 682 13.63 44.46 14.39
CA ALA A 682 12.74 45.26 13.55
C ALA A 682 13.20 46.72 13.40
N ASN A 683 14.11 47.19 14.23
CA ASN A 683 14.64 48.54 14.21
C ASN A 683 15.92 48.68 13.38
N GLN A 684 16.42 47.59 12.84
CA GLN A 684 17.67 47.60 12.08
C GLN A 684 17.46 47.15 10.63
N THR A 685 18.32 47.62 9.73
CA THR A 685 18.42 47.08 8.38
C THR A 685 19.13 45.71 8.42
N LEU A 686 18.46 44.68 7.91
CA LEU A 686 19.06 43.35 7.74
C LEU A 686 19.95 43.34 6.50
N ARG A 687 21.19 42.92 6.67
CA ARG A 687 22.12 42.63 5.58
C ARG A 687 22.06 41.14 5.30
N VAL A 688 21.74 40.77 4.07
CA VAL A 688 21.68 39.37 3.63
C VAL A 688 22.73 39.16 2.55
N GLN A 689 23.64 38.22 2.78
CA GLN A 689 24.64 37.80 1.82
C GLN A 689 24.25 36.41 1.27
N ILE A 690 23.98 36.30 -0.03
CA ILE A 690 23.55 35.05 -0.67
C ILE A 690 24.48 34.75 -1.84
N ASP A 691 25.28 33.69 -1.79
CA ASP A 691 26.20 33.27 -2.86
C ASP A 691 27.04 34.44 -3.45
N GLY A 692 27.50 35.36 -2.61
CA GLY A 692 28.26 36.54 -3.02
C GLY A 692 27.43 37.79 -3.35
N THR A 693 26.11 37.67 -3.50
CA THR A 693 25.19 38.83 -3.64
C THR A 693 24.91 39.41 -2.26
N THR A 694 25.06 40.71 -2.06
CA THR A 694 24.71 41.42 -0.84
C THR A 694 23.48 42.27 -1.04
N LEU A 695 22.46 42.08 -0.19
CA LEU A 695 21.21 42.84 -0.15
C LEU A 695 21.08 43.50 1.23
N ALA A 696 20.46 44.69 1.26
CA ALA A 696 20.13 45.40 2.52
C ALA A 696 18.65 45.79 2.47
N MET A 697 17.90 45.42 3.51
CA MET A 697 16.44 45.61 3.51
C MET A 697 15.88 45.78 4.93
N PRO A 698 14.74 46.45 5.08
CA PRO A 698 14.00 46.41 6.33
C PRO A 698 13.51 45.01 6.65
N VAL A 699 13.42 44.71 7.95
CA VAL A 699 12.92 43.41 8.41
C VAL A 699 11.39 43.36 8.31
N HIS A 700 10.87 42.27 7.78
CA HIS A 700 9.45 41.93 7.77
C HIS A 700 9.25 40.56 8.40
N SER A 701 8.04 40.19 8.75
CA SER A 701 7.71 38.87 9.35
C SER A 701 8.14 37.72 8.48
N GLN A 702 8.18 37.89 7.16
CA GLN A 702 8.71 36.94 6.20
C GLN A 702 9.48 37.67 5.12
N LEU A 703 10.68 37.19 4.82
CA LEU A 703 11.53 37.66 3.72
C LEU A 703 11.60 36.56 2.65
N LEU A 704 11.39 36.97 1.41
CA LEU A 704 11.42 36.11 0.25
C LEU A 704 12.58 36.47 -0.66
N PHE A 705 13.27 35.49 -1.20
CA PHE A 705 14.38 35.64 -2.11
C PHE A 705 14.22 34.69 -3.29
N HIS A 706 14.53 35.14 -4.48
CA HIS A 706 14.57 34.31 -5.67
C HIS A 706 15.80 34.61 -6.53
N ARG A 707 16.24 33.63 -7.31
CA ARG A 707 17.37 33.77 -8.22
C ARG A 707 16.92 34.51 -9.49
N GLY A 708 17.37 35.73 -9.65
CA GLY A 708 17.26 36.49 -10.90
C GLY A 708 18.25 36.01 -11.99
N PRO A 709 18.25 36.63 -13.16
CA PRO A 709 19.10 36.25 -14.26
C PRO A 709 20.61 36.29 -13.93
N SER A 710 21.07 37.24 -13.13
CA SER A 710 22.49 37.44 -12.79
C SER A 710 22.79 37.45 -11.29
N ALA A 711 21.80 37.70 -10.44
CA ALA A 711 21.99 37.86 -9.00
C ALA A 711 20.73 37.43 -8.25
N TRP A 712 20.85 37.25 -6.93
CA TRP A 712 19.72 37.07 -6.03
C TRP A 712 18.92 38.37 -5.87
N VAL A 713 17.60 38.25 -5.80
CA VAL A 713 16.66 39.38 -5.71
C VAL A 713 15.70 39.15 -4.55
N GLN A 714 15.37 40.21 -3.82
CA GLN A 714 14.31 40.18 -2.80
C GLN A 714 12.93 40.17 -3.47
N GLY A 715 11.98 39.42 -2.87
CA GLY A 715 10.61 39.29 -3.32
C GLY A 715 10.29 37.96 -3.98
N GLN A 716 9.06 37.85 -4.47
CA GLN A 716 8.65 36.72 -5.27
C GLN A 716 9.00 36.97 -6.75
N PRO A 717 9.35 35.94 -7.52
CA PRO A 717 9.46 36.06 -8.96
C PRO A 717 8.10 36.47 -9.55
N ALA A 718 8.13 37.15 -10.72
CA ALA A 718 6.90 37.41 -11.46
C ALA A 718 6.10 36.11 -11.65
N ARG A 719 4.82 36.14 -11.30
CA ARG A 719 3.97 34.93 -11.36
C ARG A 719 3.86 34.46 -12.81
N THR A 720 4.36 33.27 -13.09
CA THR A 720 3.87 32.42 -14.17
C THR A 720 2.58 31.75 -13.71
N GLU A 721 1.65 31.49 -14.64
CA GLU A 721 0.36 30.87 -14.31
C GLU A 721 0.50 29.49 -13.63
N LEU A 722 1.52 28.72 -14.02
CA LEU A 722 1.83 27.40 -13.44
C LEU A 722 3.21 27.42 -12.78
N ARG A 723 3.30 26.87 -11.57
CA ARG A 723 4.58 26.73 -10.85
C ARG A 723 4.51 25.54 -9.88
N LYS A 724 5.62 24.81 -9.77
CA LYS A 724 5.78 23.80 -8.72
C LYS A 724 5.70 24.45 -7.35
N ALA A 725 4.90 23.86 -6.47
CA ALA A 725 4.67 24.31 -5.10
C ALA A 725 4.44 23.10 -4.20
N VAL A 726 4.42 23.28 -2.91
CA VAL A 726 4.00 22.23 -1.97
C VAL A 726 2.61 21.74 -2.38
N HIS A 727 2.39 20.44 -2.44
CA HIS A 727 1.21 19.73 -2.98
C HIS A 727 1.01 19.81 -4.52
N VAL A 728 1.82 20.60 -5.24
CA VAL A 728 1.76 20.71 -6.70
C VAL A 728 3.16 20.52 -7.27
N GLU A 729 3.74 19.36 -7.00
CA GLU A 729 5.07 18.97 -7.48
C GLU A 729 5.11 17.48 -7.83
N GLY A 730 6.02 17.09 -8.75
CA GLY A 730 6.36 15.70 -8.96
C GLY A 730 7.44 15.24 -7.96
N PRO A 731 7.87 14.03 -8.08
CA PRO A 731 7.61 13.03 -9.12
C PRO A 731 6.27 12.26 -8.96
N TRP A 732 6.02 11.29 -9.84
CA TRP A 732 4.82 10.44 -9.82
C TRP A 732 4.46 9.90 -8.41
N PRO A 733 5.40 9.43 -7.56
CA PRO A 733 5.09 8.99 -6.20
C PRO A 733 4.53 10.05 -5.27
N GLU A 734 4.66 11.35 -5.59
CA GLU A 734 4.07 12.43 -4.78
C GLU A 734 2.56 12.38 -4.74
N LEU A 735 1.92 11.84 -5.77
CA LEU A 735 0.48 11.65 -5.80
C LEU A 735 -0.02 10.89 -4.57
N TRP A 736 0.72 9.89 -4.10
CA TRP A 736 0.33 9.07 -2.94
C TRP A 736 0.35 9.80 -1.59
N ASN A 737 0.86 11.02 -1.55
CA ASN A 737 0.72 11.90 -0.37
C ASN A 737 -0.62 12.64 -0.32
N GLU A 738 -1.44 12.52 -1.37
CA GLU A 738 -2.71 13.22 -1.50
C GLU A 738 -3.89 12.25 -1.43
N SER A 739 -5.10 12.77 -1.29
CA SER A 739 -6.34 11.96 -1.31
C SER A 739 -6.66 11.57 -2.76
N LEU A 740 -6.17 10.39 -3.18
CA LEU A 740 -6.30 9.92 -4.56
C LEU A 740 -7.68 9.34 -4.87
N VAL A 741 -8.08 9.48 -6.13
CA VAL A 741 -9.16 8.73 -6.76
C VAL A 741 -8.73 8.29 -8.15
N PHE A 742 -8.92 7.02 -8.48
CA PHE A 742 -8.63 6.48 -9.79
C PHE A 742 -9.87 6.58 -10.68
N VAL A 743 -9.78 7.38 -11.75
CA VAL A 743 -10.91 7.75 -12.60
C VAL A 743 -10.76 7.11 -13.97
N TYR A 744 -11.47 6.02 -14.20
CA TYR A 744 -11.42 5.33 -15.49
C TYR A 744 -12.38 5.94 -16.52
N GLY A 745 -11.94 5.95 -17.78
CA GLY A 745 -12.76 6.42 -18.90
C GLY A 745 -13.93 5.49 -19.21
N SER A 746 -15.11 6.05 -19.34
CA SER A 746 -16.36 5.32 -19.63
C SER A 746 -17.14 5.86 -20.84
N LEU A 747 -16.56 6.78 -21.64
CA LEU A 747 -17.20 7.31 -22.82
C LEU A 747 -17.33 6.26 -23.94
N ASN A 748 -16.34 5.41 -24.09
CA ASN A 748 -16.32 4.35 -25.08
C ASN A 748 -16.63 2.99 -24.43
N PRO A 749 -17.80 2.37 -24.71
CA PRO A 749 -18.17 1.08 -24.13
C PRO A 749 -17.18 -0.06 -24.43
N ALA A 750 -16.48 -0.01 -25.56
CA ALA A 750 -15.53 -1.04 -25.98
C ALA A 750 -14.28 -1.07 -25.10
N THR A 751 -13.85 0.06 -24.54
CA THR A 751 -12.64 0.19 -23.72
C THR A 751 -12.92 0.34 -22.23
N THR A 752 -14.17 0.60 -21.83
CA THR A 752 -14.57 0.84 -20.43
C THR A 752 -14.10 -0.25 -19.48
N GLY A 753 -14.26 -1.52 -19.85
CA GLY A 753 -13.85 -2.65 -19.01
C GLY A 753 -12.32 -2.72 -18.84
N THR A 754 -11.55 -2.47 -19.89
CA THR A 754 -10.08 -2.39 -19.82
C THR A 754 -9.63 -1.23 -18.94
N ASN A 755 -10.20 -0.03 -19.15
CA ASN A 755 -9.89 1.15 -18.35
C ASN A 755 -10.15 0.89 -16.85
N TRP A 756 -11.28 0.29 -16.50
CA TRP A 756 -11.62 -0.09 -15.14
C TRP A 756 -10.64 -1.10 -14.54
N ASN A 757 -10.31 -2.18 -15.28
CA ASN A 757 -9.38 -3.21 -14.80
C ASN A 757 -7.97 -2.63 -14.57
N VAL A 758 -7.48 -1.77 -15.47
CA VAL A 758 -6.18 -1.10 -15.32
C VAL A 758 -6.20 -0.14 -14.15
N ALA A 759 -7.28 0.64 -13.98
CA ALA A 759 -7.45 1.51 -12.82
C ALA A 759 -7.38 0.73 -11.51
N LYS A 760 -8.11 -0.40 -11.42
CA LYS A 760 -8.04 -1.31 -10.26
C LYS A 760 -6.64 -1.85 -10.03
N ALA A 761 -5.97 -2.30 -11.09
CA ALA A 761 -4.63 -2.89 -10.96
C ALA A 761 -3.58 -1.89 -10.45
N ILE A 762 -3.72 -0.59 -10.79
CA ILE A 762 -2.82 0.47 -10.31
C ILE A 762 -3.20 0.92 -8.89
N ALA A 763 -4.50 0.99 -8.59
CA ALA A 763 -5.02 1.38 -7.27
C ALA A 763 -4.81 0.28 -6.21
N GLU A 764 -4.69 -0.98 -6.61
CA GLU A 764 -4.60 -2.12 -5.72
C GLU A 764 -3.27 -2.12 -4.93
N PRO A 765 -3.32 -2.16 -3.59
CA PRO A 765 -2.10 -2.24 -2.79
C PRO A 765 -1.38 -3.57 -3.01
N SER A 766 -0.08 -3.58 -2.78
CA SER A 766 0.74 -4.78 -2.92
C SER A 766 1.86 -4.81 -1.89
N GLY A 767 2.35 -6.00 -1.56
CA GLY A 767 3.50 -6.14 -0.66
C GLY A 767 3.20 -5.81 0.81
N GLY A 768 1.95 -5.98 1.26
CA GLY A 768 1.55 -5.70 2.65
C GLY A 768 1.32 -4.21 2.94
N VAL A 769 1.10 -3.41 1.91
CA VAL A 769 0.54 -2.04 2.03
C VAL A 769 -0.98 -2.16 2.02
N ASP A 770 -1.70 -1.31 2.77
CA ASP A 770 -3.15 -1.46 3.01
C ASP A 770 -4.00 -0.21 2.68
N TYR A 771 -3.58 0.62 1.73
CA TYR A 771 -4.40 1.75 1.29
C TYR A 771 -5.62 1.33 0.47
N GLN A 772 -6.67 2.18 0.49
CA GLN A 772 -8.00 1.91 -0.08
C GLN A 772 -8.50 3.06 -0.94
N TYR A 773 -7.79 3.37 -2.02
CA TYR A 773 -8.20 4.43 -2.92
C TYR A 773 -9.42 4.04 -3.77
N PRO A 774 -10.43 4.91 -3.92
CA PRO A 774 -11.61 4.64 -4.74
C PRO A 774 -11.27 4.56 -6.23
N VAL A 775 -11.98 3.66 -6.93
CA VAL A 775 -11.93 3.51 -8.39
C VAL A 775 -13.32 3.75 -8.94
N VAL A 776 -13.49 4.85 -9.67
CA VAL A 776 -14.81 5.32 -10.16
C VAL A 776 -14.76 5.66 -11.64
N SER A 777 -15.92 5.69 -12.30
CA SER A 777 -15.99 6.18 -13.68
C SER A 777 -15.85 7.70 -13.76
N ASP A 778 -15.40 8.21 -14.89
CA ASP A 778 -15.36 9.65 -15.18
C ASP A 778 -16.73 10.31 -15.05
N ARG A 779 -17.83 9.59 -15.35
CA ARG A 779 -19.21 10.07 -15.18
C ARG A 779 -19.58 10.21 -13.70
N GLU A 780 -19.21 9.24 -12.87
CA GLU A 780 -19.43 9.28 -11.43
C GLU A 780 -18.61 10.38 -10.78
N PHE A 781 -17.33 10.47 -11.12
CA PHE A 781 -16.43 11.50 -10.58
C PHE A 781 -16.90 12.92 -10.89
N ASN A 782 -17.51 13.16 -12.05
CA ASN A 782 -18.08 14.48 -12.39
C ASN A 782 -19.18 14.95 -11.43
N THR A 783 -19.72 14.08 -10.59
CA THR A 783 -20.70 14.43 -9.54
C THR A 783 -20.06 14.75 -8.19
N TRP A 784 -18.72 14.57 -8.05
CA TRP A 784 -17.99 14.80 -6.82
C TRP A 784 -17.52 16.27 -6.71
N ASN A 785 -17.13 16.65 -5.49
CA ASN A 785 -16.35 17.88 -5.30
C ASN A 785 -14.89 17.63 -5.68
N HIS A 786 -14.48 18.09 -6.85
CA HIS A 786 -13.16 17.86 -7.41
C HIS A 786 -12.00 18.44 -6.60
N GLN A 787 -12.26 19.37 -5.68
CA GLN A 787 -11.23 19.99 -4.86
C GLN A 787 -10.77 19.09 -3.71
N ASP A 788 -11.58 18.10 -3.34
CA ASP A 788 -11.28 17.21 -2.21
C ASP A 788 -10.37 16.04 -2.60
N PHE A 789 -10.13 15.85 -3.91
CA PHE A 789 -9.41 14.69 -4.43
C PHE A 789 -8.41 15.05 -5.52
N VAL A 790 -7.32 14.28 -5.59
CA VAL A 790 -6.38 14.28 -6.71
C VAL A 790 -6.71 13.12 -7.64
N PRO A 791 -7.26 13.37 -8.85
CA PRO A 791 -7.64 12.30 -9.75
C PRO A 791 -6.42 11.71 -10.48
N VAL A 792 -6.41 10.37 -10.61
CA VAL A 792 -5.54 9.63 -11.53
C VAL A 792 -6.41 9.15 -12.67
N LEU A 793 -6.25 9.75 -13.85
CA LEU A 793 -7.09 9.51 -15.02
C LEU A 793 -6.54 8.36 -15.85
N ILE A 794 -7.41 7.41 -16.21
CA ILE A 794 -7.06 6.23 -17.02
C ILE A 794 -7.84 6.22 -18.33
N GLY A 795 -7.13 6.03 -19.45
CA GLY A 795 -7.69 5.98 -20.80
C GLY A 795 -7.13 7.08 -21.70
N THR A 796 -7.82 7.38 -22.80
CA THR A 796 -7.50 8.43 -23.76
C THR A 796 -8.53 9.57 -23.72
N SER A 797 -8.33 10.62 -24.52
CA SER A 797 -9.31 11.69 -24.68
C SER A 797 -10.63 11.21 -25.32
N SER A 798 -10.63 10.09 -26.03
CA SER A 798 -11.85 9.46 -26.57
C SER A 798 -12.58 8.60 -25.54
N ASP A 799 -11.90 8.20 -24.46
CA ASP A 799 -12.44 7.29 -23.46
C ASP A 799 -12.89 7.99 -22.19
N ASN A 800 -12.15 9.05 -21.78
CA ASN A 800 -12.30 9.72 -20.50
C ASN A 800 -12.72 11.18 -20.69
N ALA A 801 -13.84 11.57 -20.10
CA ALA A 801 -14.43 12.90 -20.25
C ALA A 801 -13.51 14.04 -19.79
N LEU A 802 -12.73 13.83 -18.71
CA LEU A 802 -11.79 14.83 -18.21
C LEU A 802 -10.58 14.95 -19.14
N LEU A 803 -10.03 13.83 -19.62
CA LEU A 803 -8.95 13.87 -20.61
C LEU A 803 -9.41 14.54 -21.91
N SER A 804 -10.65 14.30 -22.34
CA SER A 804 -11.25 14.98 -23.50
C SER A 804 -11.31 16.49 -23.28
N LYS A 805 -11.78 16.92 -22.11
CA LYS A 805 -11.88 18.35 -21.72
C LYS A 805 -10.51 19.03 -21.65
N TRP A 806 -9.48 18.31 -21.21
CA TRP A 806 -8.15 18.86 -20.91
C TRP A 806 -7.09 18.60 -21.99
N ALA A 807 -7.42 17.89 -23.05
CA ALA A 807 -6.48 17.40 -24.07
C ALA A 807 -5.48 18.46 -24.58
N LYS A 808 -5.94 19.70 -24.83
CA LYS A 808 -5.09 20.81 -25.29
C LYS A 808 -4.29 21.52 -24.20
N ARG A 809 -4.51 21.18 -22.93
CA ARG A 809 -3.85 21.82 -21.77
C ARG A 809 -2.87 20.89 -21.07
N LEU A 810 -2.85 19.61 -21.48
CA LEU A 810 -1.93 18.61 -20.96
C LEU A 810 -0.65 18.55 -21.81
N PRO A 811 0.52 18.21 -21.22
CA PRO A 811 1.80 18.27 -21.90
C PRO A 811 2.07 17.08 -22.83
N ILE A 812 1.29 15.99 -22.68
CA ILE A 812 1.41 14.76 -23.46
C ILE A 812 0.10 14.50 -24.18
N GLU A 813 0.22 14.35 -25.49
CA GLU A 813 -0.91 14.06 -26.36
C GLU A 813 -0.86 12.59 -26.82
N VAL A 814 -2.02 11.97 -26.95
CA VAL A 814 -2.16 10.62 -27.51
C VAL A 814 -2.99 10.70 -28.78
N ASP A 815 -2.40 10.27 -29.85
CA ASP A 815 -3.01 10.13 -31.17
C ASP A 815 -3.20 8.63 -31.49
N GLN A 816 -3.87 8.28 -32.60
CA GLN A 816 -4.33 6.92 -32.93
C GLN A 816 -3.29 5.80 -32.66
N ASN A 817 -2.02 6.02 -32.90
CA ASN A 817 -0.95 5.03 -32.68
C ASN A 817 0.32 5.62 -32.06
N THR A 818 0.27 6.85 -31.54
CA THR A 818 1.47 7.53 -31.05
C THR A 818 1.20 8.29 -29.76
N VAL A 819 2.26 8.45 -28.98
CA VAL A 819 2.35 9.38 -27.85
C VAL A 819 3.23 10.55 -28.28
N VAL A 820 2.78 11.78 -28.05
CA VAL A 820 3.53 12.99 -28.43
C VAL A 820 3.90 13.78 -27.20
N LEU A 821 5.18 14.10 -27.06
CA LEU A 821 5.74 14.90 -25.99
C LEU A 821 6.68 15.97 -26.58
N GLY A 822 6.36 17.25 -26.41
CA GLY A 822 7.22 18.35 -26.90
C GLY A 822 7.52 18.31 -28.39
N GLY A 823 6.56 17.83 -29.20
CA GLY A 823 6.72 17.66 -30.64
C GLY A 823 7.42 16.37 -31.08
N HIS A 824 8.02 15.60 -30.15
CA HIS A 824 8.55 14.27 -30.43
C HIS A 824 7.44 13.23 -30.45
N ARG A 825 7.40 12.40 -31.48
CA ARG A 825 6.42 11.33 -31.66
C ARG A 825 7.03 9.97 -31.31
N TYR A 826 6.44 9.28 -30.36
CA TYR A 826 6.80 7.93 -29.94
C TYR A 826 5.76 6.97 -30.47
N SER A 827 6.20 6.00 -31.26
CA SER A 827 5.35 4.94 -31.81
C SER A 827 5.98 3.58 -31.51
N GLY A 828 5.17 2.57 -31.48
CA GLY A 828 5.64 1.20 -31.24
C GLY A 828 4.53 0.32 -30.68
N ASP A 829 4.86 -0.96 -30.54
CA ASP A 829 3.97 -1.91 -29.91
C ASP A 829 3.79 -1.54 -28.42
N ARG A 830 2.53 -1.42 -27.98
CA ARG A 830 2.15 -1.12 -26.59
C ARG A 830 2.70 0.21 -26.06
N VAL A 831 2.91 1.20 -26.93
CA VAL A 831 3.34 2.53 -26.50
C VAL A 831 2.32 3.18 -25.57
N GLY A 832 2.78 3.86 -24.52
CA GLY A 832 1.94 4.58 -23.58
C GLY A 832 2.73 5.61 -22.77
N ALA A 833 2.03 6.36 -21.94
CA ALA A 833 2.61 7.37 -21.08
C ALA A 833 1.97 7.36 -19.68
N VAL A 834 2.79 7.68 -18.68
CA VAL A 834 2.33 8.09 -17.35
C VAL A 834 2.96 9.42 -17.00
N PHE A 835 2.21 10.32 -16.37
CA PHE A 835 2.73 11.61 -15.96
C PHE A 835 1.89 12.26 -14.87
N VAL A 836 2.49 13.21 -14.17
CA VAL A 836 1.81 14.12 -13.24
C VAL A 836 1.85 15.53 -13.82
N TYR A 837 0.79 16.30 -13.56
CA TYR A 837 0.69 17.68 -14.03
C TYR A 837 -0.23 18.48 -13.10
N PRO A 838 -0.15 19.84 -13.05
CA PRO A 838 -1.18 20.63 -12.39
C PRO A 838 -2.55 20.36 -12.99
N ASN A 839 -3.56 20.23 -12.13
CA ASN A 839 -4.92 20.05 -12.59
C ASN A 839 -5.34 21.29 -13.42
N PRO A 840 -5.72 21.09 -14.69
CA PRO A 840 -6.01 22.24 -15.57
C PRO A 840 -7.14 23.16 -15.09
N ASP A 841 -8.10 22.66 -14.32
CA ASP A 841 -9.20 23.46 -13.78
C ASP A 841 -8.89 24.03 -12.39
N HIS A 842 -7.99 23.35 -11.64
CA HIS A 842 -7.59 23.70 -10.28
C HIS A 842 -6.06 23.63 -10.12
N PRO A 843 -5.29 24.60 -10.63
CA PRO A 843 -3.82 24.53 -10.70
C PRO A 843 -3.10 24.46 -9.35
N THR A 844 -3.82 24.58 -8.25
CA THR A 844 -3.33 24.38 -6.88
C THR A 844 -3.37 22.93 -6.44
N THR A 845 -3.87 22.02 -7.28
CA THR A 845 -3.89 20.56 -7.11
C THR A 845 -3.23 19.89 -8.31
N MET A 846 -3.01 18.58 -8.19
CA MET A 846 -2.39 17.77 -9.24
C MET A 846 -3.38 16.87 -9.95
N VAL A 847 -2.98 16.33 -11.08
CA VAL A 847 -3.61 15.22 -11.77
C VAL A 847 -2.53 14.21 -12.16
N GLY A 848 -2.80 12.92 -11.93
CA GLY A 848 -2.06 11.82 -12.53
C GLY A 848 -2.75 11.37 -13.82
N VAL A 849 -1.98 10.94 -14.82
CA VAL A 849 -2.53 10.43 -16.08
C VAL A 849 -1.81 9.14 -16.46
N VAL A 850 -2.59 8.12 -16.79
CA VAL A 850 -2.14 6.85 -17.39
C VAL A 850 -2.87 6.69 -18.72
N THR A 851 -2.13 6.75 -19.82
CA THR A 851 -2.73 6.79 -21.14
C THR A 851 -1.93 5.99 -22.17
N ALA A 852 -2.61 5.42 -23.13
CA ALA A 852 -2.00 4.71 -24.26
C ALA A 852 -2.96 4.69 -25.44
N PRO A 853 -2.49 4.69 -26.69
CA PRO A 853 -3.34 4.61 -27.87
C PRO A 853 -3.99 3.24 -28.05
N SER A 854 -3.49 2.18 -27.40
CA SER A 854 -4.05 0.83 -27.44
C SER A 854 -4.33 0.27 -26.05
N ALA A 855 -5.24 -0.67 -25.97
CA ALA A 855 -5.55 -1.38 -24.74
C ALA A 855 -4.34 -2.15 -24.19
N GLU A 856 -3.55 -2.77 -25.06
CA GLU A 856 -2.30 -3.45 -24.69
C GLU A 856 -1.27 -2.49 -24.11
N GLY A 857 -1.16 -1.27 -24.67
CA GLY A 857 -0.32 -0.22 -24.12
C GLY A 857 -0.79 0.23 -22.73
N LEU A 858 -2.09 0.34 -22.54
CA LEU A 858 -2.67 0.70 -21.24
C LEU A 858 -2.40 -0.38 -20.19
N TRP A 859 -2.55 -1.67 -20.53
CA TRP A 859 -2.15 -2.77 -19.66
C TRP A 859 -0.66 -2.76 -19.34
N GLN A 860 0.20 -2.38 -20.28
CA GLN A 860 1.65 -2.30 -20.09
C GLN A 860 2.01 -1.32 -18.97
N ALA A 861 1.21 -0.27 -18.73
CA ALA A 861 1.41 0.66 -17.62
C ALA A 861 1.41 -0.01 -16.25
N THR A 862 0.69 -1.12 -16.07
CA THR A 862 0.65 -1.87 -14.80
C THR A 862 1.99 -2.53 -14.43
N LEU A 863 2.92 -2.64 -15.38
CA LEU A 863 4.26 -3.19 -15.20
C LEU A 863 5.30 -2.13 -14.82
N LEU A 864 4.94 -0.87 -14.86
CA LEU A 864 5.84 0.23 -14.49
C LEU A 864 6.22 0.15 -13.00
N PRO A 865 7.44 0.54 -12.64
CA PRO A 865 7.83 0.66 -11.24
C PRO A 865 7.04 1.76 -10.55
N MET A 866 6.92 1.69 -9.23
CA MET A 866 6.26 2.76 -8.45
C MET A 866 7.02 4.08 -8.51
N LEU A 867 8.34 4.02 -8.49
CA LEU A 867 9.17 5.21 -8.47
C LEU A 867 9.49 5.64 -9.89
N LEU A 868 8.73 6.61 -10.36
CA LEU A 868 8.89 7.26 -11.66
C LEU A 868 9.14 8.76 -11.46
N PRO A 869 9.79 9.46 -12.41
CA PRO A 869 9.88 10.91 -12.42
C PRO A 869 8.52 11.56 -12.73
N ASP A 870 8.47 12.83 -13.11
CA ASP A 870 7.21 13.51 -13.41
C ASP A 870 6.48 12.90 -14.61
N PHE A 871 7.23 12.39 -15.59
CA PHE A 871 6.68 11.70 -16.75
C PHE A 871 7.55 10.52 -17.19
N ALA A 872 6.92 9.49 -17.75
CA ALA A 872 7.59 8.40 -18.46
C ALA A 872 6.78 7.97 -19.67
N ILE A 873 7.45 7.77 -20.82
CA ILE A 873 6.91 7.17 -22.03
C ILE A 873 7.53 5.78 -22.17
N PHE A 874 6.71 4.79 -22.40
CA PHE A 874 7.10 3.38 -22.40
C PHE A 874 6.50 2.63 -23.61
N ASP A 875 6.98 1.41 -23.85
CA ASP A 875 6.45 0.47 -24.85
C ASP A 875 6.52 -0.99 -24.35
N ALA A 876 6.36 -1.96 -25.24
CA ALA A 876 6.41 -3.38 -24.94
C ALA A 876 7.69 -3.87 -24.25
N ARG A 877 8.78 -3.09 -24.30
CA ARG A 877 10.06 -3.40 -23.65
C ARG A 877 10.04 -3.21 -22.13
N VAL A 878 9.02 -2.53 -21.60
CA VAL A 878 8.84 -2.40 -20.17
C VAL A 878 8.63 -3.78 -19.57
N ALA A 879 9.53 -4.15 -18.69
CA ALA A 879 9.44 -5.38 -17.91
C ALA A 879 9.61 -5.04 -16.44
N PRO A 880 8.95 -5.78 -15.54
CA PRO A 880 9.16 -5.58 -14.10
C PRO A 880 10.63 -5.84 -13.75
N ALA A 881 11.20 -4.97 -12.92
CA ALA A 881 12.56 -5.11 -12.47
C ALA A 881 12.76 -6.38 -11.63
N ALA A 882 13.82 -7.14 -11.87
CA ALA A 882 14.30 -8.12 -10.92
C ALA A 882 14.76 -7.39 -9.64
N GLY A 883 14.19 -7.76 -8.50
CA GLY A 883 14.59 -7.21 -7.21
C GLY A 883 13.63 -6.16 -6.70
N LEU A 884 13.92 -4.89 -6.77
CA LEU A 884 13.02 -3.86 -6.24
C LEU A 884 12.30 -3.09 -7.35
N PRO A 885 11.00 -2.83 -7.19
CA PRO A 885 10.24 -2.00 -8.12
C PRO A 885 10.61 -0.50 -8.00
N ILE A 886 11.84 -0.20 -7.60
CA ILE A 886 12.26 1.15 -7.18
C ILE A 886 12.82 1.96 -8.35
N LEU A 887 13.45 1.31 -9.30
CA LEU A 887 14.06 2.01 -10.42
C LEU A 887 13.71 1.34 -11.73
N GLY A 888 13.25 2.14 -12.68
CA GLY A 888 12.82 1.71 -14.00
C GLY A 888 13.91 1.15 -14.92
N ARG A 889 14.98 0.60 -14.37
CA ARG A 889 16.11 0.11 -15.18
C ARG A 889 15.83 -1.12 -15.98
N ALA A 890 15.02 -2.01 -15.43
CA ALA A 890 14.47 -3.09 -16.22
C ALA A 890 13.27 -2.62 -17.06
N ALA A 891 12.63 -1.52 -16.66
CA ALA A 891 11.68 -0.81 -17.50
C ALA A 891 12.48 0.05 -18.48
N LYS A 892 12.76 -0.46 -19.66
CA LYS A 892 13.35 0.31 -20.76
C LYS A 892 12.34 1.33 -21.24
N VAL A 893 12.22 2.45 -20.49
CA VAL A 893 11.37 3.57 -20.92
C VAL A 893 11.97 4.26 -22.12
N LEU A 894 11.12 4.75 -23.03
CA LEU A 894 11.50 5.49 -24.24
C LEU A 894 11.96 6.90 -23.89
N ALA A 895 11.28 7.56 -22.95
CA ALA A 895 11.62 8.87 -22.43
C ALA A 895 11.13 8.96 -20.99
N ALA A 896 11.87 9.67 -20.14
CA ALA A 896 11.45 9.95 -18.77
C ALA A 896 12.19 11.19 -18.25
N GLY A 897 11.57 11.95 -17.34
CA GLY A 897 12.20 13.14 -16.80
C GLY A 897 11.29 13.95 -15.87
N TYR A 898 11.82 15.11 -15.49
CA TYR A 898 11.14 16.10 -14.66
C TYR A 898 10.79 17.32 -15.48
N PHE A 899 9.58 17.84 -15.32
CA PHE A 899 9.23 19.18 -15.80
C PHE A 899 10.03 20.24 -15.05
N ASN A 900 10.26 21.38 -15.68
CA ASN A 900 10.84 22.55 -15.05
C ASN A 900 9.95 23.10 -13.91
N ALA A 901 10.44 24.09 -13.16
CA ALA A 901 9.70 24.70 -12.07
C ALA A 901 8.38 25.37 -12.50
N ASP A 902 8.27 25.77 -13.75
CA ASP A 902 7.06 26.33 -14.40
C ASP A 902 6.22 25.28 -15.15
N TRP A 903 6.47 24.00 -14.94
CA TRP A 903 5.85 22.87 -15.61
C TRP A 903 6.10 22.79 -17.13
N SER A 904 6.99 23.61 -17.68
CA SER A 904 7.46 23.46 -19.04
C SER A 904 8.34 22.20 -19.19
N LEU A 905 8.47 21.72 -20.42
CA LEU A 905 9.38 20.61 -20.72
C LEU A 905 10.84 21.05 -20.58
N PRO A 906 11.72 20.18 -20.09
CA PRO A 906 13.15 20.43 -20.08
C PRO A 906 13.68 20.51 -21.51
N ALA A 907 14.77 21.28 -21.72
CA ALA A 907 15.39 21.46 -23.04
C ALA A 907 15.88 20.12 -23.65
N ARG A 908 16.14 19.10 -22.83
CA ARG A 908 16.49 17.74 -23.25
C ARG A 908 15.56 16.76 -22.55
N VAL A 909 14.77 16.03 -23.32
CA VAL A 909 13.85 15.00 -22.84
C VAL A 909 14.54 13.63 -22.82
N ASN A 910 15.52 13.37 -23.67
CA ASN A 910 16.27 12.13 -23.77
C ASN A 910 17.65 12.26 -23.09
N ASP A 911 17.97 11.27 -22.26
CA ASP A 911 19.30 11.17 -21.64
C ASP A 911 20.32 10.58 -22.63
N PRO A 912 21.56 11.13 -22.73
CA PRO A 912 22.60 10.60 -23.59
C PRO A 912 22.97 9.13 -23.41
N LEU A 913 22.54 8.49 -22.32
CA LEU A 913 22.76 7.05 -22.12
C LEU A 913 21.89 6.15 -23.01
N ASP A 914 20.94 6.70 -23.75
CA ASP A 914 20.08 5.97 -24.67
C ASP A 914 20.68 5.85 -26.09
N GLU A 915 21.87 6.42 -26.36
CA GLU A 915 22.56 6.38 -27.65
C GLU A 915 23.63 5.26 -27.81
N ASN A 916 23.69 4.30 -26.82
CA ASN A 916 24.62 3.16 -26.89
C ASN A 916 23.91 1.81 -26.87
#